data_0aff73ffd65149d5c3c91999d2393ba1
#
_entry.id   0aff73ffd65149d5c3c91999d2393ba1
#
_cell.length_a   1.000
_cell.length_b   1.000
_cell.length_c   1.000
_cell.angle_alpha   90.00
_cell.angle_beta   90.00
_cell.angle_gamma   90.00
#
_symmetry.space_group_name_H-M   'P 1'
#
loop_
_entity.id
_entity.type
_entity.pdbx_description
1 polymer ?
#
loop_
_entity_poly.entity_id
_entity_poly.type
_entity_poly.pdbx_seq_one_letter_code
_entity_poly.pdbx_strand_id
1 'polypeptide(L)'
;MYRYFIAIILCFAAAPLLSQTRKPLTHEVMWSMKRVANPELSPDGKWAVVSVSETAYDEKENVSDLWIVATDGTSEARRLTSGKSAESGQKWSPDGRFLAFSAKRDGDEANQIYILNVRDGGEAYRLTNVSTGASAPLWSPDGKFIAFTSKTWPGAATDSANKKMAEEKKKEKFKARVYTSFPIRLWDQWRDEQQSHVLVQAVDSNAGARDIMAGWDGLNGSGFLFSGQFCWTPDGQAIVFSAITDNEVSAYREPTTKLFKCGRNGGSVTTLTNDGNDNTSPAFSKDGKTLYCLSSVVNNNKVYNLYRLVSFSWPAMQKRSLVIPLLDRPINAFVPGVNNDIFLSVEDQGRDKLYRWLAATKKLELINKVAGGCNPVIAASGDGNTVVSTYEDASRPAELVKVNGENGDQRFLTKFNQSPLDSLDMPAVEEVWFTSSRGKKIRSLILKPAGFDANKKYPLFVVIHGGPAGAWKDNWGYRWNYQLLAAPGYVLLMTDYTGSTGYGEKFAQDIQFDPLKGPADEINEAATDAIKRFSYIDGSRQAAGGGSYGGHLSVWMEATTSHYKCLIDHAGMINSETQWGTSDFIYNREEMNGGPPWKQTKSWKEQNAIRFAEQFKTPMLVTQGELDYRVPVNNALETWAVLNRMKVPGKLIVFPEENHWILKAEDSRFWYKEVHAWLAKYLK
;
A
#
# COMPACT_ATOMS: atom_id res chain seq x y z
N MET A 1 29.29 7.93 -83.82
CA MET A 1 28.89 7.08 -82.64
C MET A 1 28.86 7.93 -81.38
N TYR A 2 27.76 8.59 -81.08
CA TYR A 2 27.61 9.43 -79.87
C TYR A 2 26.87 8.56 -78.81
N ARG A 3 27.49 8.36 -77.65
CA ARG A 3 26.90 7.75 -76.44
C ARG A 3 26.37 8.87 -75.51
N TYR A 4 25.04 8.87 -75.34
CA TYR A 4 24.39 9.71 -74.35
C TYR A 4 24.42 9.00 -72.99
N PHE A 5 25.02 9.64 -71.97
CA PHE A 5 24.89 9.23 -70.57
C PHE A 5 23.66 9.97 -69.94
N ILE A 6 22.65 9.19 -69.56
CA ILE A 6 21.51 9.72 -68.82
C ILE A 6 21.88 9.60 -67.31
N ALA A 7 22.08 10.75 -66.63
CA ALA A 7 22.24 10.80 -65.19
C ALA A 7 20.84 10.83 -64.57
N ILE A 8 20.47 9.77 -63.86
CA ILE A 8 19.25 9.73 -63.05
C ILE A 8 19.58 10.40 -61.68
N ILE A 9 19.04 11.61 -61.46
CA ILE A 9 19.07 12.30 -60.19
C ILE A 9 17.97 11.72 -59.31
N LEU A 10 18.31 10.88 -58.33
CA LEU A 10 17.43 10.43 -57.28
C LEU A 10 17.25 11.60 -56.25
N CYS A 11 16.13 12.32 -56.36
CA CYS A 11 15.67 13.23 -55.30
C CYS A 11 15.18 12.41 -54.10
N PHE A 12 15.98 12.28 -53.06
CA PHE A 12 15.53 11.85 -51.76
C PHE A 12 14.66 12.97 -51.16
N ALA A 13 13.33 12.83 -51.24
CA ALA A 13 12.42 13.63 -50.45
C ALA A 13 12.59 13.21 -48.99
N ALA A 14 13.33 14.00 -48.23
CA ALA A 14 13.35 13.95 -46.79
C ALA A 14 11.94 14.37 -46.29
N ALA A 15 11.06 13.40 -46.06
CA ALA A 15 9.83 13.65 -45.32
C ALA A 15 10.23 14.12 -43.94
N PRO A 16 9.76 15.29 -43.45
CA PRO A 16 9.98 15.66 -42.07
C PRO A 16 9.33 14.61 -41.21
N LEU A 17 10.13 13.89 -40.41
CA LEU A 17 9.65 13.13 -39.27
C LEU A 17 8.95 14.16 -38.36
N LEU A 18 7.63 14.27 -38.49
CA LEU A 18 6.80 14.98 -37.52
C LEU A 18 7.00 14.25 -36.19
N SER A 19 7.93 14.73 -35.38
CA SER A 19 8.02 14.34 -34.00
C SER A 19 6.65 14.60 -33.38
N GLN A 20 5.90 13.54 -33.13
CA GLN A 20 4.64 13.65 -32.41
C GLN A 20 4.95 14.33 -31.07
N THR A 21 4.46 15.55 -30.88
CA THR A 21 4.59 16.25 -29.61
C THR A 21 3.91 15.41 -28.52
N ARG A 22 4.71 14.91 -27.60
CA ARG A 22 4.22 14.14 -26.44
C ARG A 22 3.24 15.00 -25.63
N LYS A 23 2.19 14.36 -25.11
CA LYS A 23 1.11 15.05 -24.40
C LYS A 23 1.27 14.87 -22.89
N PRO A 24 0.76 15.81 -22.06
CA PRO A 24 0.65 15.58 -20.63
C PRO A 24 -0.31 14.43 -20.33
N LEU A 25 -0.15 13.80 -19.17
CA LEU A 25 -1.04 12.76 -18.68
C LEU A 25 -2.44 13.30 -18.43
N THR A 26 -3.48 12.56 -18.83
CA THR A 26 -4.87 12.82 -18.45
C THR A 26 -5.38 11.75 -17.48
N HIS A 27 -6.48 12.06 -16.77
CA HIS A 27 -7.07 11.09 -15.84
C HIS A 27 -7.53 9.82 -16.57
N GLU A 28 -8.10 9.95 -17.76
CA GLU A 28 -8.57 8.84 -18.57
C GLU A 28 -7.44 7.88 -18.94
N VAL A 29 -6.31 8.42 -19.40
CA VAL A 29 -5.13 7.60 -19.73
C VAL A 29 -4.54 6.96 -18.49
N MET A 30 -4.38 7.71 -17.39
CA MET A 30 -3.90 7.17 -16.11
C MET A 30 -4.80 6.03 -15.62
N TRP A 31 -6.13 6.25 -15.66
CA TRP A 31 -7.08 5.28 -15.12
C TRP A 31 -7.13 3.97 -15.91
N SER A 32 -7.01 4.06 -17.25
CA SER A 32 -6.99 2.90 -18.15
C SER A 32 -5.68 2.11 -18.13
N MET A 33 -4.64 2.59 -17.46
CA MET A 33 -3.37 1.85 -17.36
C MET A 33 -3.57 0.55 -16.55
N LYS A 34 -3.01 -0.54 -17.08
CA LYS A 34 -3.07 -1.85 -16.44
C LYS A 34 -2.31 -1.85 -15.11
N ARG A 35 -2.91 -2.46 -14.12
CA ARG A 35 -2.36 -2.56 -12.76
C ARG A 35 -1.82 -3.95 -12.52
N VAL A 36 -0.53 -4.06 -12.35
CA VAL A 36 0.19 -5.32 -12.18
C VAL A 36 0.33 -5.61 -10.69
N ALA A 37 -0.17 -6.76 -10.24
CA ALA A 37 -0.08 -7.20 -8.84
C ALA A 37 1.24 -7.94 -8.56
N ASN A 38 1.35 -8.49 -7.34
CA ASN A 38 2.54 -9.23 -6.92
C ASN A 38 2.75 -10.50 -7.75
N PRO A 39 3.98 -10.76 -8.24
CA PRO A 39 4.30 -11.98 -8.96
C PRO A 39 4.39 -13.19 -8.04
N GLU A 40 4.02 -14.35 -8.58
CA GLU A 40 4.28 -15.66 -8.00
C GLU A 40 5.16 -16.47 -8.96
N LEU A 41 6.31 -16.94 -8.48
CA LEU A 41 7.23 -17.75 -9.28
C LEU A 41 6.86 -19.23 -9.23
N SER A 42 6.99 -19.93 -10.37
CA SER A 42 6.94 -21.39 -10.38
C SER A 42 8.08 -21.97 -9.53
N PRO A 43 7.92 -23.16 -8.94
CA PRO A 43 8.96 -23.76 -8.09
C PRO A 43 10.31 -23.91 -8.76
N ASP A 44 10.34 -24.12 -10.08
CA ASP A 44 11.57 -24.21 -10.89
C ASP A 44 12.12 -22.84 -11.32
N GLY A 45 11.44 -21.74 -10.96
CA GLY A 45 11.84 -20.37 -11.27
C GLY A 45 11.71 -19.97 -12.74
N LYS A 46 11.15 -20.81 -13.62
CA LYS A 46 11.08 -20.53 -15.05
C LYS A 46 9.92 -19.64 -15.46
N TRP A 47 8.87 -19.59 -14.65
CA TRP A 47 7.65 -18.86 -14.96
C TRP A 47 7.29 -17.92 -13.83
N ALA A 48 6.81 -16.74 -14.15
CA ALA A 48 6.15 -15.84 -13.23
C ALA A 48 4.67 -15.69 -13.62
N VAL A 49 3.77 -15.80 -12.66
CA VAL A 49 2.35 -15.52 -12.83
C VAL A 49 1.99 -14.28 -12.04
N VAL A 50 1.17 -13.43 -12.63
CA VAL A 50 0.73 -12.16 -12.05
C VAL A 50 -0.73 -11.91 -12.38
N SER A 51 -1.48 -11.33 -11.44
CA SER A 51 -2.80 -10.77 -11.73
C SER A 51 -2.64 -9.38 -12.32
N VAL A 52 -3.33 -9.11 -13.42
CA VAL A 52 -3.33 -7.82 -14.12
C VAL A 52 -4.76 -7.31 -14.17
N SER A 53 -5.01 -6.15 -13.54
CA SER A 53 -6.32 -5.51 -13.55
C SER A 53 -6.39 -4.46 -14.66
N GLU A 54 -7.46 -4.51 -15.41
CA GLU A 54 -7.90 -3.51 -16.39
C GLU A 54 -9.11 -2.79 -15.79
N THR A 55 -8.96 -1.50 -15.52
CA THR A 55 -9.98 -0.70 -14.85
C THR A 55 -10.71 0.17 -15.84
N ALA A 56 -12.02 0.28 -15.68
CA ALA A 56 -12.92 1.13 -16.46
C ALA A 56 -13.60 2.17 -15.57
N TYR A 57 -14.33 3.10 -16.17
CA TYR A 57 -15.15 4.05 -15.42
C TYR A 57 -16.44 3.41 -14.89
N ASP A 58 -17.05 2.47 -15.62
CA ASP A 58 -18.03 1.58 -15.07
C ASP A 58 -17.34 0.42 -14.34
N GLU A 59 -17.45 0.38 -13.03
CA GLU A 59 -16.82 -0.64 -12.19
C GLU A 59 -17.23 -2.09 -12.58
N LYS A 60 -18.39 -2.26 -13.23
CA LYS A 60 -18.86 -3.56 -13.73
C LYS A 60 -18.04 -4.06 -14.91
N GLU A 61 -17.31 -3.18 -15.57
CA GLU A 61 -16.40 -3.51 -16.68
C GLU A 61 -14.97 -3.78 -16.18
N ASN A 62 -14.70 -3.60 -14.88
CA ASN A 62 -13.40 -3.95 -14.31
C ASN A 62 -13.16 -5.45 -14.42
N VAL A 63 -12.02 -5.81 -14.98
CA VAL A 63 -11.57 -7.20 -15.05
C VAL A 63 -10.19 -7.35 -14.44
N SER A 64 -9.91 -8.52 -13.91
CA SER A 64 -8.58 -8.85 -13.41
C SER A 64 -8.30 -10.31 -13.73
N ASP A 65 -7.30 -10.54 -14.60
CA ASP A 65 -6.96 -11.85 -15.09
C ASP A 65 -5.54 -12.25 -14.73
N LEU A 66 -5.28 -13.54 -14.77
CA LEU A 66 -3.95 -14.09 -14.56
C LEU A 66 -3.17 -14.10 -15.87
N TRP A 67 -1.94 -13.62 -15.80
CA TRP A 67 -0.98 -13.61 -16.89
C TRP A 67 0.29 -14.36 -16.50
N ILE A 68 0.91 -15.03 -17.46
CA ILE A 68 2.15 -15.77 -17.27
C ILE A 68 3.23 -15.29 -18.24
N VAL A 69 4.45 -15.23 -17.75
CA VAL A 69 5.63 -14.85 -18.54
C VAL A 69 6.82 -15.72 -18.19
N ALA A 70 7.65 -16.07 -19.19
CA ALA A 70 8.91 -16.75 -18.96
C ALA A 70 9.92 -15.82 -18.31
N THR A 71 10.58 -16.29 -17.24
CA THR A 71 11.56 -15.47 -16.49
C THR A 71 12.89 -15.26 -17.21
N ASP A 72 13.16 -16.05 -18.28
CA ASP A 72 14.29 -15.83 -19.17
C ASP A 72 14.02 -14.73 -20.21
N GLY A 73 12.78 -14.21 -20.28
CA GLY A 73 12.33 -13.15 -21.18
C GLY A 73 12.41 -13.53 -22.66
N THR A 74 12.33 -14.80 -22.98
CA THR A 74 12.30 -15.31 -24.37
C THR A 74 10.92 -15.19 -25.01
N SER A 75 9.88 -14.99 -24.21
CA SER A 75 8.50 -14.85 -24.69
C SER A 75 7.81 -13.64 -24.05
N GLU A 76 6.85 -13.08 -24.78
CA GLU A 76 5.93 -12.09 -24.22
C GLU A 76 4.99 -12.72 -23.19
N ALA A 77 4.47 -11.87 -22.29
CA ALA A 77 3.45 -12.29 -21.36
C ALA A 77 2.18 -12.72 -22.08
N ARG A 78 1.62 -13.86 -21.69
CA ARG A 78 0.34 -14.35 -22.23
C ARG A 78 -0.73 -14.44 -21.13
N ARG A 79 -1.96 -14.15 -21.49
CA ARG A 79 -3.12 -14.27 -20.61
C ARG A 79 -3.41 -15.75 -20.37
N LEU A 80 -3.57 -16.14 -19.09
CA LEU A 80 -3.93 -17.51 -18.68
C LEU A 80 -5.43 -17.69 -18.54
N THR A 81 -6.11 -16.66 -18.04
CA THR A 81 -7.53 -16.69 -17.75
C THR A 81 -8.22 -15.48 -18.39
N SER A 82 -9.53 -15.55 -18.56
CA SER A 82 -10.34 -14.51 -19.18
C SER A 82 -11.73 -14.46 -18.52
N GLY A 83 -11.75 -14.28 -17.21
CA GLY A 83 -12.97 -14.18 -16.41
C GLY A 83 -13.67 -12.82 -16.56
N LYS A 84 -14.97 -12.75 -16.22
CA LYS A 84 -15.72 -11.50 -16.11
C LYS A 84 -15.53 -10.83 -14.74
N SER A 85 -14.93 -11.51 -13.78
CA SER A 85 -14.71 -11.04 -12.42
C SER A 85 -13.23 -11.12 -12.05
N ALA A 86 -12.84 -10.42 -10.98
CA ALA A 86 -11.46 -10.38 -10.55
C ALA A 86 -10.94 -11.77 -10.15
N GLU A 87 -9.81 -12.14 -10.71
CA GLU A 87 -9.03 -13.32 -10.37
C GLU A 87 -7.72 -12.88 -9.68
N SER A 88 -7.44 -13.45 -8.51
CA SER A 88 -6.34 -12.98 -7.65
C SER A 88 -5.82 -14.05 -6.70
N GLY A 89 -4.72 -13.71 -6.00
CA GLY A 89 -4.17 -14.57 -4.96
C GLY A 89 -3.55 -15.87 -5.50
N GLN A 90 -3.04 -15.84 -6.73
CA GLN A 90 -2.47 -17.01 -7.42
C GLN A 90 -1.31 -17.64 -6.63
N LYS A 91 -1.31 -18.98 -6.55
CA LYS A 91 -0.27 -19.80 -5.90
C LYS A 91 0.00 -21.08 -6.68
N TRP A 92 1.26 -21.35 -6.98
CA TRP A 92 1.68 -22.58 -7.61
C TRP A 92 1.60 -23.77 -6.66
N SER A 93 1.20 -24.92 -7.18
CA SER A 93 1.41 -26.19 -6.49
C SER A 93 2.91 -26.49 -6.33
N PRO A 94 3.33 -27.24 -5.30
CA PRO A 94 4.75 -27.54 -5.07
C PRO A 94 5.45 -28.25 -6.25
N ASP A 95 4.71 -29.00 -7.06
CA ASP A 95 5.21 -29.67 -8.26
C ASP A 95 5.23 -28.79 -9.51
N GLY A 96 4.74 -27.55 -9.41
CA GLY A 96 4.68 -26.57 -10.51
C GLY A 96 3.68 -26.93 -11.61
N ARG A 97 2.74 -27.85 -11.36
CA ARG A 97 1.76 -28.27 -12.35
C ARG A 97 0.48 -27.46 -12.32
N PHE A 98 0.05 -27.09 -11.14
CA PHE A 98 -1.22 -26.42 -10.92
C PHE A 98 -1.04 -25.02 -10.35
N LEU A 99 -2.04 -24.16 -10.63
CA LEU A 99 -2.17 -22.84 -10.06
C LEU A 99 -3.52 -22.75 -9.33
N ALA A 100 -3.50 -22.46 -8.02
CA ALA A 100 -4.70 -22.14 -7.26
C ALA A 100 -4.88 -20.61 -7.24
N PHE A 101 -6.12 -20.14 -7.34
CA PHE A 101 -6.45 -18.70 -7.28
C PHE A 101 -7.89 -18.50 -6.80
N SER A 102 -8.21 -17.29 -6.37
CA SER A 102 -9.54 -16.88 -5.94
C SER A 102 -10.27 -16.19 -7.10
N ALA A 103 -11.52 -16.60 -7.34
CA ALA A 103 -12.40 -15.99 -8.34
C ALA A 103 -13.87 -16.16 -7.94
N LYS A 104 -14.74 -15.28 -8.47
CA LYS A 104 -16.18 -15.47 -8.46
C LYS A 104 -16.65 -15.67 -9.89
N ARG A 105 -17.02 -16.90 -10.27
CA ARG A 105 -17.49 -17.23 -11.60
C ARG A 105 -19.02 -17.37 -11.67
N ASP A 106 -19.56 -17.49 -12.87
CA ASP A 106 -21.00 -17.64 -13.08
C ASP A 106 -21.53 -18.83 -12.25
N GLY A 107 -22.56 -18.58 -11.43
CA GLY A 107 -23.15 -19.54 -10.50
C GLY A 107 -22.56 -19.52 -9.10
N ASP A 108 -21.50 -18.75 -8.83
CA ASP A 108 -20.97 -18.58 -7.47
C ASP A 108 -21.70 -17.44 -6.73
N GLU A 109 -22.06 -17.68 -5.48
CA GLU A 109 -22.61 -16.63 -4.61
C GLU A 109 -21.52 -15.71 -4.07
N ALA A 110 -20.31 -16.28 -3.83
CA ALA A 110 -19.13 -15.60 -3.30
C ALA A 110 -17.87 -16.13 -3.99
N ASN A 111 -16.73 -15.46 -3.79
CA ASN A 111 -15.43 -15.93 -4.28
C ASN A 111 -15.17 -17.37 -3.84
N GLN A 112 -14.61 -18.18 -4.73
CA GLN A 112 -14.20 -19.56 -4.48
C GLN A 112 -12.75 -19.77 -4.91
N ILE A 113 -12.12 -20.83 -4.42
CA ILE A 113 -10.80 -21.24 -4.91
C ILE A 113 -10.99 -22.12 -6.16
N TYR A 114 -10.30 -21.73 -7.21
CA TYR A 114 -10.20 -22.45 -8.49
C TYR A 114 -8.79 -22.98 -8.68
N ILE A 115 -8.70 -24.10 -9.41
CA ILE A 115 -7.42 -24.73 -9.77
C ILE A 115 -7.33 -24.84 -11.28
N LEU A 116 -6.22 -24.32 -11.83
CA LEU A 116 -5.88 -24.40 -13.25
C LEU A 116 -4.67 -25.31 -13.45
N ASN A 117 -4.77 -26.27 -14.38
CA ASN A 117 -3.61 -27.04 -14.82
C ASN A 117 -2.82 -26.21 -15.84
N VAL A 118 -1.69 -25.66 -15.44
CA VAL A 118 -0.87 -24.78 -16.28
C VAL A 118 0.00 -25.57 -17.23
N ARG A 119 0.38 -26.80 -16.87
CA ARG A 119 1.29 -27.65 -17.63
C ARG A 119 0.61 -28.30 -18.82
N ASP A 120 -0.55 -28.93 -18.59
CA ASP A 120 -1.23 -29.75 -19.59
C ASP A 120 -2.37 -28.96 -20.26
N GLY A 121 -2.68 -27.75 -19.73
CA GLY A 121 -3.79 -26.92 -20.19
C GLY A 121 -5.16 -27.39 -19.68
N GLY A 122 -6.21 -26.79 -20.19
CA GLY A 122 -7.60 -27.06 -19.82
C GLY A 122 -8.24 -25.89 -19.07
N GLU A 123 -9.51 -26.05 -18.69
CA GLU A 123 -10.24 -25.05 -17.92
C GLU A 123 -9.99 -25.20 -16.42
N ALA A 124 -10.04 -24.10 -15.71
CA ALA A 124 -9.96 -24.13 -14.25
C ALA A 124 -11.24 -24.72 -13.66
N TYR A 125 -11.09 -25.62 -12.70
CA TYR A 125 -12.22 -26.19 -11.95
C TYR A 125 -12.33 -25.59 -10.56
N ARG A 126 -13.56 -25.50 -10.05
CA ARG A 126 -13.84 -25.00 -8.71
C ARG A 126 -13.50 -26.05 -7.66
N LEU A 127 -12.60 -25.71 -6.73
CA LEU A 127 -12.25 -26.57 -5.59
C LEU A 127 -13.21 -26.39 -4.42
N THR A 128 -13.49 -25.14 -4.03
CA THR A 128 -14.28 -24.83 -2.83
C THR A 128 -15.74 -24.52 -3.15
N ASN A 129 -16.60 -24.73 -2.17
CA ASN A 129 -18.00 -24.33 -2.22
C ASN A 129 -18.42 -23.83 -0.83
N VAL A 130 -17.85 -22.72 -0.40
CA VAL A 130 -18.04 -22.12 0.92
C VAL A 130 -18.97 -20.92 0.79
N SER A 131 -20.08 -20.91 1.54
CA SER A 131 -21.09 -19.86 1.47
C SER A 131 -20.59 -18.47 1.86
N THR A 132 -19.59 -18.42 2.71
CA THR A 132 -18.94 -17.20 3.19
C THR A 132 -17.76 -16.74 2.30
N GLY A 133 -17.51 -17.48 1.21
CA GLY A 133 -16.44 -17.20 0.26
C GLY A 133 -15.09 -17.75 0.67
N ALA A 134 -14.16 -17.84 -0.29
CA ALA A 134 -12.81 -18.35 -0.11
C ALA A 134 -11.80 -17.45 -0.85
N SER A 135 -10.72 -17.08 -0.18
CA SER A 135 -9.68 -16.19 -0.71
C SER A 135 -8.28 -16.59 -0.20
N ALA A 136 -7.24 -16.05 -0.84
CA ALA A 136 -5.84 -16.25 -0.45
C ALA A 136 -5.44 -17.74 -0.30
N PRO A 137 -5.55 -18.55 -1.38
CA PRO A 137 -5.17 -19.98 -1.33
C PRO A 137 -3.68 -20.16 -1.06
N LEU A 138 -3.33 -21.23 -0.35
CA LEU A 138 -1.95 -21.62 -0.09
C LEU A 138 -1.84 -23.14 -0.06
N TRP A 139 -1.07 -23.72 -0.97
CA TRP A 139 -0.83 -25.15 -1.05
C TRP A 139 -0.03 -25.67 0.14
N SER A 140 -0.40 -26.84 0.64
CA SER A 140 0.46 -27.59 1.57
C SER A 140 1.75 -28.05 0.89
N PRO A 141 2.87 -28.26 1.63
CA PRO A 141 4.13 -28.68 1.04
C PRO A 141 4.07 -29.99 0.24
N ASP A 142 3.13 -30.87 0.57
CA ASP A 142 2.89 -32.15 -0.13
C ASP A 142 1.90 -32.05 -1.30
N GLY A 143 1.34 -30.86 -1.55
CA GLY A 143 0.37 -30.59 -2.63
C GLY A 143 -1.01 -31.19 -2.44
N LYS A 144 -1.32 -31.80 -1.28
CA LYS A 144 -2.57 -32.52 -1.05
C LYS A 144 -3.69 -31.67 -0.46
N PHE A 145 -3.35 -30.51 0.10
CA PHE A 145 -4.31 -29.62 0.75
C PHE A 145 -4.10 -28.18 0.29
N ILE A 146 -5.18 -27.42 0.36
CA ILE A 146 -5.14 -25.95 0.24
C ILE A 146 -5.71 -25.35 1.51
N ALA A 147 -4.94 -24.43 2.12
CA ALA A 147 -5.42 -23.52 3.14
C ALA A 147 -5.87 -22.21 2.48
N PHE A 148 -6.91 -21.60 3.00
CA PHE A 148 -7.44 -20.34 2.48
C PHE A 148 -8.18 -19.57 3.58
N THR A 149 -8.50 -18.31 3.34
CA THR A 149 -9.27 -17.49 4.28
C THR A 149 -10.74 -17.46 3.91
N SER A 150 -11.61 -17.44 4.93
CA SER A 150 -13.04 -17.22 4.79
C SER A 150 -13.58 -16.43 5.98
N LYS A 151 -14.66 -15.69 5.79
CA LYS A 151 -15.38 -15.05 6.90
C LYS A 151 -16.35 -16.05 7.52
N THR A 152 -16.37 -16.13 8.84
CA THR A 152 -17.26 -17.05 9.59
C THR A 152 -18.00 -16.28 10.69
N TRP A 153 -19.19 -16.76 11.04
CA TRP A 153 -19.91 -16.27 12.19
C TRP A 153 -19.36 -16.91 13.47
N PRO A 154 -19.23 -16.17 14.58
CA PRO A 154 -18.82 -16.73 15.86
C PRO A 154 -19.67 -17.94 16.26
N GLY A 155 -19.04 -19.05 16.62
CA GLY A 155 -19.71 -20.29 16.96
C GLY A 155 -20.18 -21.16 15.77
N ALA A 156 -20.08 -20.68 14.53
CA ALA A 156 -20.41 -21.44 13.33
C ALA A 156 -19.23 -22.31 12.87
N ALA A 157 -19.12 -23.51 13.37
CA ALA A 157 -18.03 -24.43 13.04
C ALA A 157 -18.13 -25.09 11.64
N THR A 158 -19.24 -24.91 10.94
CA THR A 158 -19.51 -25.52 9.62
C THR A 158 -20.15 -24.56 8.66
N ASP A 159 -20.04 -24.80 7.34
CA ASP A 159 -20.70 -23.99 6.31
C ASP A 159 -22.23 -23.93 6.48
N SER A 160 -22.87 -25.05 6.87
CA SER A 160 -24.30 -25.10 7.16
C SER A 160 -24.69 -24.19 8.33
N ALA A 161 -23.87 -24.13 9.38
CA ALA A 161 -24.07 -23.23 10.50
C ALA A 161 -23.91 -21.76 10.07
N ASN A 162 -22.91 -21.45 9.26
CA ASN A 162 -22.73 -20.12 8.69
C ASN A 162 -23.94 -19.66 7.85
N LYS A 163 -24.47 -20.53 6.97
CA LYS A 163 -25.68 -20.25 6.18
C LYS A 163 -26.88 -19.95 7.08
N LYS A 164 -27.10 -20.82 8.08
CA LYS A 164 -28.21 -20.64 9.02
C LYS A 164 -28.13 -19.29 9.75
N MET A 165 -26.97 -18.94 10.29
CA MET A 165 -26.78 -17.67 10.98
C MET A 165 -26.98 -16.46 10.05
N ALA A 166 -26.48 -16.52 8.81
CA ALA A 166 -26.71 -15.49 7.82
C ALA A 166 -28.20 -15.31 7.49
N GLU A 167 -28.97 -16.41 7.39
CA GLU A 167 -30.42 -16.38 7.17
C GLU A 167 -31.17 -15.82 8.39
N GLU A 168 -30.78 -16.18 9.60
CA GLU A 168 -31.37 -15.65 10.84
C GLU A 168 -31.15 -14.14 10.93
N LYS A 169 -29.92 -13.66 10.64
CA LYS A 169 -29.61 -12.21 10.59
C LYS A 169 -30.44 -11.47 9.56
N LYS A 170 -30.70 -12.05 8.39
CA LYS A 170 -31.59 -11.43 7.37
C LYS A 170 -33.04 -11.28 7.85
N LYS A 171 -33.49 -12.14 8.77
CA LYS A 171 -34.87 -12.10 9.31
C LYS A 171 -35.03 -11.10 10.46
N GLU A 172 -33.95 -10.55 11.02
CA GLU A 172 -34.02 -9.55 12.08
C GLU A 172 -34.77 -8.29 11.60
N LYS A 173 -35.77 -7.88 12.34
CA LYS A 173 -36.63 -6.73 11.99
C LYS A 173 -36.01 -5.39 12.40
N PHE A 174 -35.16 -5.39 13.43
CA PHE A 174 -34.47 -4.20 13.86
C PHE A 174 -33.17 -3.99 13.04
N LYS A 175 -32.70 -2.73 12.98
CA LYS A 175 -31.51 -2.32 12.26
C LYS A 175 -30.56 -1.56 13.19
N ALA A 176 -30.39 -2.08 14.41
CA ALA A 176 -29.49 -1.50 15.40
C ALA A 176 -28.15 -2.26 15.44
N ARG A 177 -27.06 -1.53 15.63
CA ARG A 177 -25.76 -2.09 15.98
C ARG A 177 -25.54 -1.91 17.48
N VAL A 178 -25.11 -2.97 18.15
CA VAL A 178 -24.86 -2.97 19.59
C VAL A 178 -23.41 -3.33 19.85
N TYR A 179 -22.69 -2.47 20.54
CA TYR A 179 -21.31 -2.68 20.89
C TYR A 179 -21.09 -2.51 22.39
N THR A 180 -20.28 -3.37 22.96
CA THR A 180 -19.90 -3.34 24.39
C THR A 180 -18.40 -3.13 24.59
N SER A 181 -17.65 -3.03 23.51
CA SER A 181 -16.18 -2.86 23.52
C SER A 181 -15.72 -2.06 22.32
N PHE A 182 -14.48 -1.58 22.36
CA PHE A 182 -13.78 -0.90 21.28
C PHE A 182 -12.84 -1.89 20.55
N PRO A 183 -12.50 -1.66 19.25
CA PRO A 183 -13.03 -0.65 18.35
C PRO A 183 -14.38 -1.10 17.71
N ILE A 184 -15.25 -0.15 17.41
CA ILE A 184 -16.55 -0.41 16.78
C ILE A 184 -16.51 -0.28 15.26
N ARG A 185 -15.48 0.36 14.74
CA ARG A 185 -15.21 0.56 13.30
C ARG A 185 -13.77 0.24 12.99
N LEU A 186 -13.49 -0.06 11.74
CA LEU A 186 -12.14 -0.25 11.24
C LEU A 186 -12.11 0.24 9.79
N TRP A 187 -11.29 1.27 9.54
CA TRP A 187 -11.06 1.89 8.24
C TRP A 187 -12.33 2.50 7.62
N ASP A 188 -13.11 1.73 6.85
CA ASP A 188 -14.36 2.15 6.17
C ASP A 188 -15.55 1.27 6.56
N GLN A 189 -15.39 0.36 7.49
CA GLN A 189 -16.40 -0.60 7.86
C GLN A 189 -16.75 -0.53 9.35
N TRP A 190 -18.03 -0.68 9.64
CA TRP A 190 -18.47 -1.06 10.96
C TRP A 190 -18.05 -2.50 11.22
N ARG A 191 -17.52 -2.78 12.40
CA ARG A 191 -17.20 -4.16 12.75
C ARG A 191 -18.49 -4.95 12.87
N ASP A 192 -18.65 -5.90 11.97
CA ASP A 192 -19.72 -6.89 12.05
C ASP A 192 -19.32 -8.05 12.98
N GLU A 193 -20.20 -9.02 13.13
CA GLU A 193 -19.94 -10.17 13.97
C GLU A 193 -19.06 -11.21 13.29
N GLN A 194 -18.87 -11.14 11.96
CA GLN A 194 -18.06 -12.12 11.23
C GLN A 194 -16.58 -11.88 11.46
N GLN A 195 -15.85 -12.98 11.54
CA GLN A 195 -14.39 -13.02 11.72
C GLN A 195 -13.74 -13.75 10.55
N SER A 196 -12.52 -13.35 10.18
CA SER A 196 -11.75 -14.06 9.17
C SER A 196 -11.02 -15.24 9.80
N HIS A 197 -11.28 -16.45 9.30
CA HIS A 197 -10.66 -17.69 9.75
C HIS A 197 -9.81 -18.31 8.64
N VAL A 198 -8.94 -19.25 9.01
CA VAL A 198 -8.24 -20.12 8.07
C VAL A 198 -8.99 -21.45 7.97
N LEU A 199 -9.33 -21.82 6.74
CA LEU A 199 -9.96 -23.08 6.41
C LEU A 199 -8.98 -23.95 5.61
N VAL A 200 -9.16 -25.27 5.68
CA VAL A 200 -8.35 -26.26 4.94
C VAL A 200 -9.27 -27.18 4.18
N GLN A 201 -8.93 -27.47 2.92
CA GLN A 201 -9.61 -28.44 2.08
C GLN A 201 -8.61 -29.37 1.38
N ALA A 202 -8.92 -30.66 1.32
CA ALA A 202 -8.16 -31.61 0.52
C ALA A 202 -8.45 -31.41 -0.97
N VAL A 203 -7.43 -31.54 -1.83
CA VAL A 203 -7.54 -31.30 -3.28
C VAL A 203 -8.26 -32.45 -3.98
N ASP A 204 -7.98 -33.69 -3.59
CA ASP A 204 -8.48 -34.90 -4.23
C ASP A 204 -9.71 -35.52 -3.51
N SER A 205 -10.43 -34.70 -2.74
CA SER A 205 -11.56 -35.21 -1.95
C SER A 205 -12.79 -34.35 -2.14
N ASN A 206 -13.96 -34.97 -2.20
CA ASN A 206 -15.26 -34.30 -2.14
C ASN A 206 -15.63 -33.81 -0.75
N ALA A 207 -14.76 -33.98 0.25
CA ALA A 207 -14.97 -33.45 1.60
C ALA A 207 -14.93 -31.93 1.54
N GLY A 208 -15.91 -31.28 2.16
CA GLY A 208 -15.94 -29.82 2.25
C GLY A 208 -14.78 -29.23 3.06
N ALA A 209 -14.62 -27.92 2.96
CA ALA A 209 -13.63 -27.19 3.72
C ALA A 209 -13.87 -27.31 5.23
N ARG A 210 -12.80 -27.39 5.99
CA ARG A 210 -12.81 -27.42 7.46
C ARG A 210 -12.24 -26.12 8.01
N ASP A 211 -12.99 -25.47 8.89
CA ASP A 211 -12.47 -24.38 9.71
C ASP A 211 -11.56 -24.97 10.79
N ILE A 212 -10.25 -24.69 10.68
CA ILE A 212 -9.26 -25.23 11.63
C ILE A 212 -9.22 -24.45 12.94
N MET A 213 -9.80 -23.25 12.98
CA MET A 213 -9.84 -22.39 14.16
C MET A 213 -11.12 -22.56 14.99
N ALA A 214 -12.10 -23.31 14.47
CA ALA A 214 -13.39 -23.51 15.12
C ALA A 214 -13.24 -24.03 16.56
N GLY A 215 -13.95 -23.38 17.49
CA GLY A 215 -13.93 -23.74 18.91
C GLY A 215 -12.69 -23.27 19.70
N TRP A 216 -11.83 -22.45 19.10
CA TRP A 216 -10.72 -21.84 19.81
C TRP A 216 -11.18 -20.67 20.68
N ASP A 217 -10.81 -20.65 21.96
CA ASP A 217 -11.20 -19.62 22.92
C ASP A 217 -10.69 -18.21 22.53
N GLY A 218 -9.59 -18.12 21.74
CA GLY A 218 -9.07 -16.87 21.21
C GLY A 218 -10.01 -16.13 20.25
N LEU A 219 -11.04 -16.82 19.74
CA LEU A 219 -12.09 -16.22 18.88
C LEU A 219 -13.19 -15.50 19.65
N ASN A 220 -13.17 -15.59 20.99
CA ASN A 220 -14.25 -15.06 21.81
C ASN A 220 -14.27 -13.53 21.81
N GLY A 221 -15.45 -12.95 21.61
CA GLY A 221 -15.70 -11.52 21.67
C GLY A 221 -15.14 -10.72 20.50
N SER A 222 -15.05 -9.42 20.69
CA SER A 222 -14.50 -8.46 19.71
C SER A 222 -12.98 -8.36 19.71
N GLY A 223 -12.30 -9.14 20.57
CA GLY A 223 -10.84 -9.10 20.74
C GLY A 223 -10.07 -9.74 19.58
N PHE A 224 -10.70 -10.63 18.83
CA PHE A 224 -10.01 -11.32 17.74
C PHE A 224 -9.93 -10.47 16.46
N LEU A 225 -8.70 -10.41 15.91
CA LEU A 225 -8.44 -9.83 14.60
C LEU A 225 -7.34 -10.65 13.89
N PHE A 226 -7.72 -11.34 12.81
CA PHE A 226 -6.77 -12.05 11.96
C PHE A 226 -6.02 -11.08 11.06
N SER A 227 -4.68 -11.18 11.02
CA SER A 227 -3.83 -10.29 10.20
C SER A 227 -3.83 -10.64 8.69
N GLY A 228 -4.44 -11.75 8.30
CA GLY A 228 -4.41 -12.26 6.93
C GLY A 228 -3.15 -13.04 6.55
N GLN A 229 -2.19 -13.20 7.48
CA GLN A 229 -0.88 -13.79 7.21
C GLN A 229 -0.75 -15.17 7.86
N PHE A 230 -0.45 -16.17 7.05
CA PHE A 230 -0.26 -17.55 7.50
C PHE A 230 0.67 -18.32 6.57
N CYS A 231 1.26 -19.42 7.10
CA CYS A 231 2.07 -20.36 6.34
C CYS A 231 1.90 -21.78 6.87
N TRP A 232 2.15 -22.78 6.00
CA TRP A 232 2.20 -24.17 6.41
C TRP A 232 3.48 -24.45 7.19
N THR A 233 3.40 -25.35 8.18
CA THR A 233 4.60 -25.97 8.76
C THR A 233 5.32 -26.82 7.71
N PRO A 234 6.65 -26.99 7.78
CA PRO A 234 7.41 -27.74 6.78
C PRO A 234 6.94 -29.18 6.53
N ASP A 235 6.37 -29.81 7.54
CA ASP A 235 5.80 -31.17 7.48
C ASP A 235 4.35 -31.20 6.94
N GLY A 236 3.75 -30.04 6.65
CA GLY A 236 2.38 -29.93 6.17
C GLY A 236 1.29 -30.36 7.16
N GLN A 237 1.62 -30.54 8.46
CA GLN A 237 0.66 -31.03 9.46
C GLN A 237 -0.08 -29.91 10.19
N ALA A 238 0.44 -28.67 10.12
CA ALA A 238 -0.16 -27.53 10.80
C ALA A 238 0.03 -26.23 9.99
N ILE A 239 -0.67 -25.20 10.44
CA ILE A 239 -0.56 -23.83 9.92
C ILE A 239 -0.10 -22.92 11.05
N VAL A 240 0.88 -22.06 10.75
CA VAL A 240 1.28 -20.93 11.60
C VAL A 240 0.62 -19.67 11.05
N PHE A 241 -0.02 -18.90 11.91
CA PHE A 241 -0.71 -17.67 11.52
C PHE A 241 -0.49 -16.56 12.55
N SER A 242 -0.68 -15.30 12.12
CA SER A 242 -0.61 -14.14 13.01
C SER A 242 -1.99 -13.55 13.28
N ALA A 243 -2.27 -13.26 14.55
CA ALA A 243 -3.54 -12.65 14.96
C ALA A 243 -3.38 -11.86 16.28
N ILE A 244 -4.33 -10.97 16.50
CA ILE A 244 -4.59 -10.29 17.77
C ILE A 244 -5.74 -11.03 18.46
N THR A 245 -5.66 -11.22 19.77
CA THR A 245 -6.72 -11.86 20.57
C THR A 245 -7.24 -10.95 21.69
N ASP A 246 -6.70 -9.75 21.79
CA ASP A 246 -7.03 -8.74 22.80
C ASP A 246 -7.26 -7.35 22.17
N ASN A 247 -7.88 -7.29 20.99
CA ASN A 247 -8.03 -6.03 20.24
C ASN A 247 -8.86 -4.96 20.97
N GLU A 248 -9.68 -5.35 21.94
CA GLU A 248 -10.44 -4.43 22.81
C GLU A 248 -9.52 -3.51 23.63
N VAL A 249 -8.29 -3.92 23.88
CA VAL A 249 -7.32 -3.06 24.61
C VAL A 249 -6.86 -1.88 23.78
N SER A 250 -7.11 -1.86 22.46
CA SER A 250 -6.70 -0.76 21.56
C SER A 250 -7.29 0.61 21.92
N ALA A 251 -8.26 0.63 22.85
CA ALA A 251 -8.73 1.87 23.47
C ALA A 251 -7.73 2.53 24.43
N TYR A 252 -6.79 1.78 25.02
CA TYR A 252 -5.90 2.27 26.09
C TYR A 252 -4.47 1.72 26.05
N ARG A 253 -4.14 0.85 25.12
CA ARG A 253 -2.78 0.40 24.78
C ARG A 253 -2.74 -0.20 23.36
N GLU A 254 -1.55 -0.37 22.81
CA GLU A 254 -1.40 -1.12 21.55
C GLU A 254 -1.69 -2.61 21.80
N PRO A 255 -2.63 -3.23 21.04
CA PRO A 255 -2.82 -4.67 21.09
C PRO A 255 -1.60 -5.38 20.49
N THR A 256 -1.38 -6.64 20.86
CA THR A 256 -0.19 -7.38 20.44
C THR A 256 -0.55 -8.46 19.44
N THR A 257 0.02 -8.37 18.23
CA THR A 257 -0.08 -9.44 17.24
C THR A 257 0.85 -10.59 17.63
N LYS A 258 0.29 -11.79 17.78
CA LYS A 258 1.03 -12.99 18.16
C LYS A 258 1.02 -14.02 17.04
N LEU A 259 2.01 -14.91 17.04
CA LEU A 259 2.01 -16.09 16.20
C LEU A 259 1.33 -17.24 16.93
N PHE A 260 0.47 -17.95 16.21
CA PHE A 260 -0.25 -19.14 16.67
C PHE A 260 0.00 -20.30 15.72
N LYS A 261 -0.17 -21.52 16.23
CA LYS A 261 -0.12 -22.76 15.43
C LYS A 261 -1.41 -23.57 15.65
N CYS A 262 -2.02 -24.03 14.57
CA CYS A 262 -3.15 -24.94 14.58
C CYS A 262 -2.91 -26.12 13.64
N GLY A 263 -3.32 -27.31 14.04
CA GLY A 263 -3.27 -28.51 13.19
C GLY A 263 -4.18 -28.36 11.96
N ARG A 264 -3.78 -28.92 10.81
CA ARG A 264 -4.59 -28.87 9.58
C ARG A 264 -5.98 -29.50 9.70
N ASN A 265 -6.15 -30.37 10.68
CA ASN A 265 -7.43 -31.00 11.00
C ASN A 265 -8.21 -30.26 12.10
N GLY A 266 -7.76 -29.09 12.51
CA GLY A 266 -8.28 -28.36 13.67
C GLY A 266 -7.70 -28.89 14.98
N GLY A 267 -8.34 -28.59 16.08
CA GLY A 267 -7.92 -28.96 17.43
C GLY A 267 -7.36 -27.81 18.23
N SER A 268 -6.45 -28.07 19.15
CA SER A 268 -5.89 -27.05 20.03
C SER A 268 -5.03 -26.03 19.25
N VAL A 269 -5.30 -24.76 19.41
CA VAL A 269 -4.45 -23.67 18.93
C VAL A 269 -3.38 -23.37 19.98
N THR A 270 -2.12 -23.37 19.56
CA THR A 270 -0.97 -23.12 20.44
C THR A 270 -0.41 -21.72 20.17
N THR A 271 -0.23 -20.92 21.20
CA THR A 271 0.50 -19.64 21.12
C THR A 271 2.00 -19.90 20.94
N LEU A 272 2.60 -19.37 19.89
CA LEU A 272 4.02 -19.54 19.60
C LEU A 272 4.86 -18.37 20.12
N THR A 273 4.34 -17.14 20.13
CA THR A 273 5.03 -15.97 20.66
C THR A 273 4.21 -15.32 21.75
N ASN A 274 4.87 -14.97 22.86
CA ASN A 274 4.27 -14.25 23.99
C ASN A 274 5.35 -13.35 24.62
N ASP A 275 6.10 -12.64 23.77
CA ASP A 275 7.25 -11.81 24.15
C ASP A 275 6.88 -10.33 24.30
N GLY A 276 5.59 -10.00 24.20
CA GLY A 276 5.10 -8.62 24.30
C GLY A 276 5.36 -7.76 23.08
N ASN A 277 5.86 -8.35 21.98
CA ASN A 277 6.08 -7.66 20.71
C ASN A 277 4.98 -8.02 19.70
N ASP A 278 4.78 -7.15 18.72
CA ASP A 278 4.09 -7.52 17.51
C ASP A 278 4.92 -8.51 16.70
N ASN A 279 4.32 -9.62 16.28
CA ASN A 279 4.96 -10.63 15.45
C ASN A 279 4.06 -10.97 14.27
N THR A 280 4.52 -10.66 13.04
CA THR A 280 3.74 -10.78 11.80
C THR A 280 4.53 -11.49 10.70
N SER A 281 3.90 -11.81 9.57
CA SER A 281 4.57 -12.36 8.38
C SER A 281 5.39 -13.62 8.66
N PRO A 282 4.81 -14.68 9.23
CA PRO A 282 5.55 -15.93 9.49
C PRO A 282 5.99 -16.60 8.19
N ALA A 283 7.25 -17.04 8.11
CA ALA A 283 7.79 -17.80 6.99
C ALA A 283 8.88 -18.77 7.45
N PHE A 284 8.90 -19.97 6.88
CA PHE A 284 9.91 -20.97 7.22
C PHE A 284 11.14 -20.88 6.32
N SER A 285 12.31 -21.18 6.90
CA SER A 285 13.51 -21.49 6.13
C SER A 285 13.29 -22.69 5.20
N LYS A 286 14.03 -22.78 4.11
CA LYS A 286 13.91 -23.90 3.15
C LYS A 286 14.26 -25.26 3.74
N ASP A 287 15.12 -25.30 4.76
CA ASP A 287 15.46 -26.53 5.51
C ASP A 287 14.43 -26.87 6.60
N GLY A 288 13.42 -26.02 6.80
CA GLY A 288 12.34 -26.21 7.78
C GLY A 288 12.76 -26.09 9.25
N LYS A 289 13.98 -25.62 9.55
CA LYS A 289 14.51 -25.59 10.93
C LYS A 289 14.38 -24.23 11.60
N THR A 290 14.00 -23.21 10.86
CA THR A 290 13.89 -21.83 11.34
C THR A 290 12.55 -21.25 10.94
N LEU A 291 11.86 -20.62 11.89
CA LEU A 291 10.72 -19.77 11.64
C LEU A 291 11.19 -18.30 11.69
N TYR A 292 10.97 -17.57 10.61
CA TYR A 292 11.18 -16.12 10.52
C TYR A 292 9.86 -15.39 10.70
N CYS A 293 9.93 -14.18 11.26
CA CYS A 293 8.82 -13.24 11.24
C CYS A 293 9.34 -11.80 11.32
N LEU A 294 8.48 -10.84 10.99
CA LEU A 294 8.71 -9.43 11.29
C LEU A 294 8.21 -9.15 12.71
N SER A 295 9.04 -8.51 13.52
CA SER A 295 8.74 -8.23 14.93
C SER A 295 9.04 -6.78 15.27
N SER A 296 8.08 -6.11 15.93
CA SER A 296 8.21 -4.73 16.42
C SER A 296 7.93 -4.65 17.90
N VAL A 297 8.67 -3.81 18.61
CA VAL A 297 8.38 -3.48 20.00
C VAL A 297 7.13 -2.61 20.06
N VAL A 298 6.22 -2.88 21.00
CA VAL A 298 5.02 -2.08 21.24
C VAL A 298 4.95 -1.67 22.71
N ASN A 299 4.10 -0.70 23.03
CA ASN A 299 3.87 -0.22 24.41
C ASN A 299 5.16 0.24 25.14
N ASN A 300 6.13 0.77 24.40
CA ASN A 300 7.38 1.30 24.91
C ASN A 300 7.38 2.84 25.03
N ASN A 301 6.22 3.48 24.92
CA ASN A 301 6.01 4.92 24.86
C ASN A 301 6.73 5.60 23.69
N LYS A 302 6.91 4.88 22.58
CA LYS A 302 7.48 5.38 21.32
C LYS A 302 6.52 5.11 20.19
N VAL A 303 6.34 6.10 19.33
CA VAL A 303 5.63 5.95 18.06
C VAL A 303 6.55 5.36 16.98
N TYR A 304 5.98 4.71 15.98
CA TYR A 304 6.66 4.30 14.74
C TYR A 304 7.91 3.43 14.95
N ASN A 305 7.82 2.47 15.86
CA ASN A 305 8.84 1.44 16.02
C ASN A 305 8.95 0.61 14.73
N LEU A 306 10.19 0.29 14.31
CA LEU A 306 10.43 -0.51 13.11
C LEU A 306 10.15 -2.00 13.35
N TYR A 307 9.55 -2.63 12.35
CA TYR A 307 9.52 -4.08 12.25
C TYR A 307 10.90 -4.60 11.83
N ARG A 308 11.47 -5.45 12.67
CA ARG A 308 12.78 -6.09 12.47
C ARG A 308 12.58 -7.55 12.09
N LEU A 309 13.41 -8.10 11.21
CA LEU A 309 13.38 -9.52 10.90
C LEU A 309 14.00 -10.31 12.06
N VAL A 310 13.21 -11.20 12.65
CA VAL A 310 13.63 -12.10 13.72
C VAL A 310 13.49 -13.55 13.31
N SER A 311 14.23 -14.43 13.97
CA SER A 311 14.20 -15.87 13.76
C SER A 311 14.03 -16.62 15.08
N PHE A 312 13.39 -17.80 14.99
CA PHE A 312 13.23 -18.78 16.07
C PHE A 312 13.66 -20.16 15.56
N SER A 313 14.28 -20.97 16.41
CA SER A 313 14.51 -22.38 16.08
C SER A 313 13.19 -23.16 16.06
N TRP A 314 12.97 -23.93 15.02
CA TRP A 314 11.75 -24.73 14.88
C TRP A 314 12.03 -26.22 15.13
N PRO A 315 11.13 -26.97 15.80
CA PRO A 315 9.82 -26.55 16.33
C PRO A 315 9.87 -25.98 17.78
N ALA A 316 11.02 -25.90 18.39
CA ALA A 316 11.18 -25.55 19.81
C ALA A 316 10.83 -24.10 20.15
N MET A 317 10.72 -23.20 19.16
CA MET A 317 10.45 -21.76 19.34
C MET A 317 11.40 -21.08 20.33
N GLN A 318 12.66 -21.48 20.29
CA GLN A 318 13.74 -20.95 21.15
C GLN A 318 14.71 -20.10 20.32
N LYS A 319 15.70 -19.51 21.01
CA LYS A 319 16.80 -18.75 20.39
C LYS A 319 16.31 -17.61 19.49
N ARG A 320 15.30 -16.83 19.97
CA ARG A 320 14.92 -15.61 19.27
C ARG A 320 16.15 -14.73 19.00
N SER A 321 16.38 -14.38 17.76
CA SER A 321 17.50 -13.51 17.39
C SER A 321 17.12 -12.56 16.25
N LEU A 322 17.72 -11.36 16.27
CA LEU A 322 17.66 -10.44 15.14
C LEU A 322 18.52 -11.00 14.00
N VAL A 323 17.94 -11.13 12.82
CA VAL A 323 18.63 -11.68 11.65
C VAL A 323 19.59 -10.63 11.06
N ILE A 324 19.12 -9.38 10.94
CA ILE A 324 19.87 -8.26 10.33
C ILE A 324 19.94 -7.10 11.34
N PRO A 325 20.81 -7.18 12.37
CA PRO A 325 20.78 -6.22 13.49
C PRO A 325 21.05 -4.76 13.10
N LEU A 326 21.83 -4.54 12.04
CA LEU A 326 22.24 -3.20 11.59
C LEU A 326 21.28 -2.55 10.59
N LEU A 327 20.23 -3.24 10.16
CA LEU A 327 19.27 -2.67 9.22
C LEU A 327 18.30 -1.75 9.96
N ASP A 328 18.50 -0.45 9.82
CA ASP A 328 17.63 0.60 10.37
C ASP A 328 16.72 1.18 9.29
N ARG A 329 15.95 0.30 8.64
CA ARG A 329 15.01 0.63 7.56
C ARG A 329 13.79 -0.27 7.60
N PRO A 330 12.61 0.20 7.15
CA PRO A 330 11.43 -0.63 7.02
C PRO A 330 11.62 -1.77 6.01
N ILE A 331 11.24 -2.97 6.40
CA ILE A 331 11.20 -4.14 5.51
C ILE A 331 9.78 -4.27 4.96
N ASN A 332 9.61 -4.11 3.65
CA ASN A 332 8.31 -4.24 2.98
C ASN A 332 7.92 -5.71 2.79
N ALA A 333 8.89 -6.52 2.36
CA ALA A 333 8.70 -7.95 2.12
C ALA A 333 10.01 -8.71 2.29
N PHE A 334 9.92 -9.99 2.63
CA PHE A 334 11.08 -10.88 2.65
C PHE A 334 10.71 -12.28 2.16
N VAL A 335 11.67 -12.98 1.58
CA VAL A 335 11.54 -14.35 1.08
C VAL A 335 12.75 -15.16 1.53
N PRO A 336 12.57 -16.24 2.33
CA PRO A 336 13.65 -17.15 2.66
C PRO A 336 14.15 -17.92 1.43
N GLY A 337 15.46 -17.86 1.19
CA GLY A 337 16.17 -18.58 0.15
C GLY A 337 16.89 -19.86 0.67
N VAL A 338 17.70 -20.48 -0.19
CA VAL A 338 18.57 -21.60 0.20
C VAL A 338 19.70 -21.12 1.13
N ASN A 339 20.30 -22.04 1.87
CA ASN A 339 21.40 -21.77 2.80
C ASN A 339 21.06 -20.73 3.89
N ASN A 340 19.76 -20.55 4.18
CA ASN A 340 19.23 -19.53 5.08
C ASN A 340 19.51 -18.07 4.63
N ASP A 341 19.87 -17.87 3.38
CA ASP A 341 19.88 -16.54 2.79
C ASP A 341 18.45 -15.97 2.74
N ILE A 342 18.33 -14.66 2.75
CA ILE A 342 17.03 -14.00 2.71
C ILE A 342 17.06 -12.87 1.68
N PHE A 343 16.06 -12.85 0.82
CA PHE A 343 15.81 -11.77 -0.12
C PHE A 343 14.83 -10.79 0.52
N LEU A 344 15.08 -9.48 0.35
CA LEU A 344 14.29 -8.43 0.99
C LEU A 344 13.98 -7.29 0.01
N SER A 345 12.76 -6.74 0.14
CA SER A 345 12.45 -5.39 -0.32
C SER A 345 12.45 -4.46 0.90
N VAL A 346 13.21 -3.38 0.81
CA VAL A 346 13.48 -2.47 1.93
C VAL A 346 13.25 -1.03 1.48
N GLU A 347 12.47 -0.28 2.25
CA GLU A 347 12.30 1.14 2.04
C GLU A 347 13.52 1.93 2.51
N ASP A 348 14.17 2.65 1.61
CA ASP A 348 15.34 3.45 1.91
C ASP A 348 15.36 4.74 1.11
N GLN A 349 15.18 5.87 1.79
CA GLN A 349 15.23 7.22 1.25
C GLN A 349 14.32 7.41 0.02
N GLY A 350 13.01 7.09 0.20
CA GLY A 350 11.99 7.27 -0.82
C GLY A 350 12.08 6.30 -2.01
N ARG A 351 12.71 5.16 -1.82
CA ARG A 351 12.81 4.06 -2.79
C ARG A 351 12.60 2.73 -2.10
N ASP A 352 12.06 1.76 -2.83
CA ASP A 352 12.03 0.37 -2.40
C ASP A 352 13.16 -0.38 -3.09
N LYS A 353 14.19 -0.74 -2.34
CA LYS A 353 15.42 -1.37 -2.83
C LYS A 353 15.44 -2.87 -2.50
N LEU A 354 16.04 -3.67 -3.38
CA LEU A 354 16.15 -5.11 -3.19
C LEU A 354 17.52 -5.47 -2.59
N TYR A 355 17.48 -6.27 -1.54
CA TYR A 355 18.67 -6.76 -0.85
C TYR A 355 18.66 -8.28 -0.74
N ARG A 356 19.85 -8.86 -0.61
CA ARG A 356 20.08 -10.24 -0.19
C ARG A 356 20.91 -10.26 1.10
N TRP A 357 20.38 -10.87 2.11
CA TRP A 357 21.14 -11.21 3.31
C TRP A 357 21.81 -12.55 3.10
N LEU A 358 23.13 -12.60 3.20
CA LEU A 358 23.94 -13.80 3.12
C LEU A 358 24.17 -14.34 4.53
N ALA A 359 23.53 -15.46 4.88
CA ALA A 359 23.58 -16.01 6.23
C ALA A 359 24.98 -16.47 6.64
N ALA A 360 25.77 -17.05 5.72
CA ALA A 360 27.12 -17.54 5.96
C ALA A 360 28.11 -16.43 6.33
N THR A 361 28.01 -15.26 5.70
CA THR A 361 28.94 -14.12 5.90
C THR A 361 28.36 -13.02 6.76
N LYS A 362 27.07 -13.07 7.08
CA LYS A 362 26.29 -12.03 7.77
C LYS A 362 26.40 -10.66 7.06
N LYS A 363 26.38 -10.67 5.75
CA LYS A 363 26.40 -9.45 4.92
C LYS A 363 25.04 -9.20 4.30
N LEU A 364 24.65 -7.93 4.26
CA LEU A 364 23.49 -7.44 3.52
C LEU A 364 23.99 -6.80 2.23
N GLU A 365 23.60 -7.35 1.10
CA GLU A 365 24.06 -6.91 -0.22
C GLU A 365 22.89 -6.31 -1.01
N LEU A 366 23.09 -5.13 -1.61
CA LEU A 366 22.14 -4.51 -2.53
C LEU A 366 22.18 -5.28 -3.86
N ILE A 367 21.04 -5.85 -4.28
CA ILE A 367 20.95 -6.67 -5.49
C ILE A 367 20.23 -5.98 -6.66
N ASN A 368 19.79 -4.72 -6.51
CA ASN A 368 19.35 -3.90 -7.62
C ASN A 368 20.14 -2.59 -7.65
N LYS A 369 20.74 -2.27 -8.79
CA LYS A 369 21.60 -1.09 -8.98
C LYS A 369 20.93 -0.06 -9.90
N VAL A 370 19.62 0.15 -9.76
CA VAL A 370 18.89 1.14 -10.55
C VAL A 370 19.02 2.52 -9.93
N ALA A 371 19.12 3.54 -10.78
CA ALA A 371 19.29 4.91 -10.35
C ALA A 371 18.01 5.53 -9.73
N GLY A 372 16.83 5.03 -10.07
CA GLY A 372 15.52 5.52 -9.62
C GLY A 372 14.52 4.40 -9.45
N GLY A 373 13.30 4.76 -9.11
CA GLY A 373 12.16 3.85 -9.00
C GLY A 373 12.14 2.98 -7.75
N CYS A 374 11.12 2.15 -7.68
CA CYS A 374 10.79 1.28 -6.55
C CYS A 374 10.58 -0.18 -6.99
N ASN A 375 11.06 -1.10 -6.16
CA ASN A 375 10.78 -2.53 -6.24
C ASN A 375 10.08 -2.99 -4.94
N PRO A 376 8.77 -2.72 -4.79
CA PRO A 376 8.07 -2.90 -3.51
C PRO A 376 7.90 -4.35 -3.09
N VAL A 377 7.97 -5.28 -4.04
CA VAL A 377 7.78 -6.71 -3.81
C VAL A 377 8.97 -7.52 -4.30
N ILE A 378 9.13 -8.72 -3.78
CA ILE A 378 10.18 -9.64 -4.20
C ILE A 378 9.64 -11.08 -4.21
N ALA A 379 9.94 -11.81 -5.28
CA ALA A 379 9.76 -13.25 -5.38
C ALA A 379 11.09 -13.89 -5.77
N ALA A 380 11.43 -15.00 -5.13
CA ALA A 380 12.64 -15.75 -5.42
C ALA A 380 12.32 -17.22 -5.65
N SER A 381 12.99 -17.85 -6.63
CA SER A 381 12.87 -19.29 -6.87
C SER A 381 13.40 -20.11 -5.68
N GLY A 382 12.97 -21.37 -5.61
CA GLY A 382 13.37 -22.26 -4.52
C GLY A 382 14.89 -22.39 -4.35
N ASP A 383 15.65 -22.35 -5.43
CA ASP A 383 17.11 -22.39 -5.47
C ASP A 383 17.79 -21.02 -5.29
N GLY A 384 17.00 -19.92 -5.28
CA GLY A 384 17.51 -18.56 -5.15
C GLY A 384 18.17 -17.96 -6.40
N ASN A 385 18.15 -18.68 -7.53
CA ASN A 385 18.83 -18.24 -8.76
C ASN A 385 17.98 -17.25 -9.59
N THR A 386 16.67 -17.29 -9.44
CA THR A 386 15.75 -16.37 -10.11
C THR A 386 15.11 -15.45 -9.09
N VAL A 387 15.32 -14.15 -9.27
CA VAL A 387 14.64 -13.10 -8.49
C VAL A 387 13.81 -12.26 -9.43
N VAL A 388 12.53 -12.11 -9.11
CA VAL A 388 11.57 -11.28 -9.85
C VAL A 388 10.95 -10.28 -8.88
N SER A 389 10.72 -9.08 -9.37
CA SER A 389 10.05 -8.00 -8.63
C SER A 389 9.10 -7.25 -9.56
N THR A 390 8.25 -6.41 -9.03
CA THR A 390 7.70 -5.30 -9.80
C THR A 390 8.66 -4.13 -9.75
N TYR A 391 8.71 -3.36 -10.84
CA TYR A 391 9.40 -2.08 -10.89
C TYR A 391 8.42 -1.00 -11.34
N GLU A 392 8.42 0.10 -10.64
CA GLU A 392 7.68 1.31 -10.98
C GLU A 392 8.51 2.56 -10.66
N ASP A 393 8.19 3.67 -11.31
CA ASP A 393 8.71 5.00 -10.99
C ASP A 393 7.62 6.07 -11.20
N ALA A 394 7.92 7.32 -10.88
CA ALA A 394 6.97 8.42 -11.01
C ALA A 394 6.44 8.64 -12.45
N SER A 395 7.10 8.08 -13.46
CA SER A 395 6.73 8.18 -14.88
C SER A 395 6.14 6.89 -15.45
N ARG A 396 6.11 5.81 -14.70
CA ARG A 396 5.76 4.46 -15.19
C ARG A 396 5.05 3.64 -14.14
N PRO A 397 3.86 3.09 -14.42
CA PRO A 397 3.21 2.06 -13.60
C PRO A 397 4.05 0.78 -13.48
N ALA A 398 3.69 -0.04 -12.50
CA ALA A 398 4.37 -1.29 -12.22
C ALA A 398 4.41 -2.24 -13.43
N GLU A 399 5.59 -2.79 -13.69
CA GLU A 399 5.86 -3.86 -14.64
C GLU A 399 6.71 -4.93 -13.96
N LEU A 400 6.64 -6.19 -14.43
CA LEU A 400 7.52 -7.23 -13.90
C LEU A 400 8.95 -7.07 -14.43
N VAL A 401 9.91 -7.25 -13.53
CA VAL A 401 11.34 -7.27 -13.84
C VAL A 401 12.00 -8.50 -13.27
N LYS A 402 12.96 -9.07 -14.01
CA LYS A 402 13.95 -10.00 -13.47
C LYS A 402 15.16 -9.21 -13.01
N VAL A 403 15.65 -9.52 -11.82
CA VAL A 403 16.87 -8.92 -11.25
C VAL A 403 18.03 -9.88 -11.43
N ASN A 404 19.11 -9.40 -12.02
CA ASN A 404 20.36 -10.13 -12.08
C ASN A 404 21.10 -9.99 -10.75
N GLY A 405 21.21 -11.07 -9.99
CA GLY A 405 21.82 -11.08 -8.66
C GLY A 405 23.34 -10.79 -8.67
N GLU A 406 24.03 -10.88 -9.81
CA GLU A 406 25.47 -10.64 -9.91
C GLU A 406 25.80 -9.16 -10.13
N ASN A 407 25.17 -8.51 -11.12
CA ASN A 407 25.48 -7.14 -11.50
C ASN A 407 24.42 -6.12 -11.07
N GLY A 408 23.24 -6.59 -10.61
CA GLY A 408 22.14 -5.75 -10.15
C GLY A 408 21.30 -5.13 -11.27
N ASP A 409 21.51 -5.53 -12.53
CA ASP A 409 20.72 -5.04 -13.65
C ASP A 409 19.29 -5.59 -13.60
N GLN A 410 18.35 -4.79 -14.07
CA GLN A 410 16.96 -5.20 -14.20
C GLN A 410 16.56 -5.35 -15.66
N ARG A 411 15.89 -6.46 -15.97
CA ARG A 411 15.30 -6.71 -17.28
C ARG A 411 13.78 -6.75 -17.16
N PHE A 412 13.10 -5.93 -17.93
CA PHE A 412 11.64 -5.97 -18.00
C PHE A 412 11.17 -7.29 -18.64
N LEU A 413 10.29 -7.99 -17.93
CA LEU A 413 9.60 -9.19 -18.39
C LEU A 413 8.26 -8.85 -19.02
N THR A 414 7.65 -7.73 -18.62
CA THR A 414 6.38 -7.23 -19.16
C THR A 414 6.48 -5.78 -19.62
N LYS A 415 5.57 -5.35 -20.47
CA LYS A 415 5.45 -4.00 -21.00
C LYS A 415 3.98 -3.64 -21.24
N PHE A 416 3.13 -3.93 -20.24
CA PHE A 416 1.68 -3.79 -20.38
C PHE A 416 1.24 -2.36 -20.68
N ASN A 417 1.97 -1.37 -20.18
CA ASN A 417 1.64 0.06 -20.30
C ASN A 417 2.55 0.83 -21.27
N GLN A 418 3.43 0.16 -22.02
CA GLN A 418 4.39 0.85 -22.88
C GLN A 418 3.71 1.70 -23.96
N SER A 419 2.68 1.16 -24.63
CA SER A 419 2.01 1.86 -25.75
C SER A 419 1.40 3.20 -25.33
N PRO A 420 0.60 3.35 -24.25
CA PRO A 420 0.14 4.66 -23.81
C PRO A 420 1.29 5.57 -23.37
N LEU A 421 2.32 5.05 -22.70
CA LEU A 421 3.46 5.85 -22.22
C LEU A 421 4.27 6.48 -23.35
N ASP A 422 4.41 5.83 -24.50
CA ASP A 422 5.20 6.35 -25.65
C ASP A 422 4.67 7.70 -26.17
N SER A 423 3.37 7.96 -26.00
CA SER A 423 2.70 9.19 -26.44
C SER A 423 2.73 10.31 -25.39
N LEU A 424 3.19 10.04 -24.17
CA LEU A 424 3.14 10.95 -23.04
C LEU A 424 4.49 11.60 -22.78
N ASP A 425 4.45 12.87 -22.34
CA ASP A 425 5.59 13.56 -21.75
C ASP A 425 5.54 13.35 -20.23
N MET A 426 6.42 12.49 -19.73
CA MET A 426 6.44 12.02 -18.36
C MET A 426 7.80 12.35 -17.73
N PRO A 427 8.02 13.59 -17.24
CA PRO A 427 9.27 13.97 -16.62
C PRO A 427 9.59 13.10 -15.40
N ALA A 428 10.88 12.77 -15.22
CA ALA A 428 11.34 12.10 -14.00
C ALA A 428 11.35 13.06 -12.82
N VAL A 429 11.20 12.54 -11.62
CA VAL A 429 11.39 13.32 -10.39
C VAL A 429 12.87 13.60 -10.17
N GLU A 430 13.17 14.78 -9.63
CA GLU A 430 14.51 15.19 -9.22
C GLU A 430 14.58 15.20 -7.69
N GLU A 431 15.65 14.62 -7.14
CA GLU A 431 15.88 14.59 -5.70
C GLU A 431 16.71 15.80 -5.25
N VAL A 432 16.26 16.49 -4.22
CA VAL A 432 16.98 17.60 -3.62
C VAL A 432 17.02 17.48 -2.10
N TRP A 433 18.11 17.98 -1.52
CA TRP A 433 18.34 17.94 -0.08
C TRP A 433 18.67 19.34 0.44
N PHE A 434 18.16 19.65 1.63
CA PHE A 434 18.57 20.83 2.38
C PHE A 434 18.77 20.48 3.86
N THR A 435 19.34 21.41 4.62
CA THR A 435 19.41 21.28 6.07
C THR A 435 18.41 22.25 6.70
N SER A 436 17.46 21.69 7.45
CA SER A 436 16.44 22.50 8.13
C SER A 436 17.04 23.35 9.24
N SER A 437 16.31 24.39 9.69
CA SER A 437 16.67 25.20 10.86
C SER A 437 16.85 24.35 12.13
N ARG A 438 16.26 23.16 12.16
CA ARG A 438 16.38 22.17 13.25
C ARG A 438 17.65 21.29 13.12
N GLY A 439 18.50 21.55 12.13
CA GLY A 439 19.72 20.81 11.86
C GLY A 439 19.54 19.43 11.22
N LYS A 440 18.33 19.10 10.75
CA LYS A 440 18.05 17.83 10.10
C LYS A 440 18.26 17.90 8.59
N LYS A 441 18.75 16.81 8.00
CA LYS A 441 18.81 16.63 6.55
C LYS A 441 17.44 16.22 6.05
N ILE A 442 16.84 17.06 5.25
CA ILE A 442 15.48 16.91 4.70
C ILE A 442 15.59 16.69 3.20
N ARG A 443 14.95 15.62 2.73
CA ARG A 443 14.84 15.29 1.31
C ARG A 443 13.53 15.82 0.74
N SER A 444 13.57 16.27 -0.50
CA SER A 444 12.39 16.55 -1.31
C SER A 444 12.52 15.98 -2.71
N LEU A 445 11.40 15.61 -3.31
CA LEU A 445 11.29 15.36 -4.73
C LEU A 445 10.73 16.63 -5.42
N ILE A 446 11.29 16.97 -6.57
CA ILE A 446 10.76 18.00 -7.46
C ILE A 446 10.31 17.33 -8.75
N LEU A 447 9.09 17.64 -9.20
CA LEU A 447 8.62 17.27 -10.53
C LEU A 447 8.28 18.50 -11.34
N LYS A 448 8.87 18.60 -12.53
CA LYS A 448 8.55 19.63 -13.53
C LYS A 448 7.31 19.20 -14.34
N PRO A 449 6.48 20.13 -14.81
CA PRO A 449 5.34 19.78 -15.64
C PRO A 449 5.77 19.27 -17.03
N ALA A 450 4.89 18.54 -17.70
CA ALA A 450 5.06 18.20 -19.11
C ALA A 450 5.25 19.47 -19.97
N GLY A 451 6.12 19.40 -20.97
CA GLY A 451 6.47 20.53 -21.82
C GLY A 451 7.23 21.64 -21.08
N PHE A 452 7.98 21.29 -20.05
CA PHE A 452 8.77 22.25 -19.25
C PHE A 452 9.73 23.09 -20.12
N ASP A 453 9.70 24.40 -19.92
CA ASP A 453 10.58 25.38 -20.55
C ASP A 453 11.33 26.16 -19.45
N ALA A 454 12.65 26.02 -19.41
CA ALA A 454 13.48 26.67 -18.40
C ALA A 454 13.44 28.21 -18.41
N ASN A 455 12.94 28.82 -19.49
CA ASN A 455 12.80 30.27 -19.62
C ASN A 455 11.47 30.80 -19.06
N LYS A 456 10.57 29.90 -18.66
CA LYS A 456 9.27 30.28 -18.08
C LYS A 456 9.31 30.12 -16.56
N LYS A 457 8.37 30.81 -15.90
CA LYS A 457 8.13 30.70 -14.48
C LYS A 457 6.84 29.93 -14.22
N TYR A 458 6.90 28.98 -13.29
CA TYR A 458 5.81 28.07 -12.95
C TYR A 458 5.37 28.26 -11.50
N PRO A 459 4.06 28.21 -11.22
CA PRO A 459 3.57 28.15 -9.85
C PRO A 459 4.08 26.91 -9.14
N LEU A 460 4.27 27.03 -7.82
CA LEU A 460 4.68 25.92 -6.96
C LEU A 460 3.47 25.30 -6.27
N PHE A 461 3.30 23.97 -6.40
CA PHE A 461 2.38 23.22 -5.58
C PHE A 461 3.15 22.28 -4.64
N VAL A 462 3.11 22.59 -3.35
CA VAL A 462 3.71 21.81 -2.28
C VAL A 462 2.75 20.69 -1.91
N VAL A 463 3.12 19.45 -2.22
CA VAL A 463 2.29 18.27 -1.96
C VAL A 463 2.79 17.58 -0.70
N ILE A 464 1.89 17.35 0.26
CA ILE A 464 2.21 16.88 1.61
C ILE A 464 1.71 15.44 1.78
N HIS A 465 2.62 14.49 2.10
CA HIS A 465 2.20 13.11 2.30
C HIS A 465 1.46 12.88 3.61
N GLY A 466 0.63 11.84 3.64
CA GLY A 466 -0.04 11.35 4.82
C GLY A 466 0.83 10.41 5.66
N GLY A 467 0.27 9.89 6.72
CA GLY A 467 0.92 8.98 7.64
C GLY A 467 0.80 9.49 9.08
N PRO A 468 1.80 10.20 9.63
CA PRO A 468 3.05 10.77 9.08
C PRO A 468 4.15 9.77 8.78
N ALA A 469 4.10 8.55 9.35
CA ALA A 469 5.04 7.48 9.03
C ALA A 469 4.80 6.95 7.60
N GLY A 470 5.45 7.58 6.66
CA GLY A 470 5.44 7.35 5.22
C GLY A 470 6.55 8.17 4.58
N ALA A 471 6.71 8.09 3.27
CA ALA A 471 7.65 8.91 2.51
C ALA A 471 7.14 9.14 1.09
N TRP A 472 7.55 10.23 0.48
CA TRP A 472 7.42 10.41 -0.95
C TRP A 472 8.39 9.49 -1.67
N LYS A 473 7.86 8.59 -2.48
CA LYS A 473 8.66 7.63 -3.25
C LYS A 473 8.71 8.00 -4.72
N ASP A 474 9.79 7.60 -5.37
CA ASP A 474 9.85 7.60 -6.84
C ASP A 474 9.04 6.38 -7.34
N ASN A 475 7.70 6.51 -7.27
CA ASN A 475 6.78 5.44 -7.62
C ASN A 475 5.53 5.97 -8.32
N TRP A 476 4.76 5.05 -8.91
CA TRP A 476 3.48 5.35 -9.52
C TRP A 476 2.34 5.28 -8.50
N GLY A 477 1.48 6.28 -8.50
CA GLY A 477 0.25 6.29 -7.71
C GLY A 477 -0.96 6.65 -8.56
N TYR A 478 -2.10 6.03 -8.31
CA TYR A 478 -3.39 6.45 -8.91
C TYR A 478 -4.07 7.54 -8.10
N ARG A 479 -3.76 7.64 -6.83
CA ARG A 479 -4.14 8.73 -5.92
C ARG A 479 -2.98 9.69 -5.79
N TRP A 480 -3.24 10.98 -5.81
CA TRP A 480 -2.20 12.01 -5.73
C TRP A 480 -1.08 11.78 -6.77
N ASN A 481 -1.47 11.34 -7.99
CA ASN A 481 -0.52 11.08 -9.06
C ASN A 481 0.26 12.35 -9.42
N TYR A 482 1.58 12.28 -9.35
CA TYR A 482 2.45 13.44 -9.51
C TYR A 482 2.34 14.05 -10.90
N GLN A 483 2.35 13.21 -11.95
CA GLN A 483 2.25 13.67 -13.33
C GLN A 483 0.92 14.36 -13.60
N LEU A 484 -0.18 13.80 -13.09
CA LEU A 484 -1.50 14.36 -13.27
C LEU A 484 -1.67 15.68 -12.50
N LEU A 485 -1.13 15.78 -11.28
CA LEU A 485 -1.15 17.03 -10.50
C LEU A 485 -0.30 18.12 -11.15
N ALA A 486 0.82 17.76 -11.80
CA ALA A 486 1.70 18.69 -12.50
C ALA A 486 1.18 19.11 -13.88
N ALA A 487 0.31 18.28 -14.51
CA ALA A 487 -0.13 18.43 -15.90
C ALA A 487 -0.64 19.82 -16.29
N PRO A 488 -1.36 20.59 -15.43
CA PRO A 488 -1.79 21.95 -15.77
C PRO A 488 -0.67 23.01 -15.80
N GLY A 489 0.58 22.64 -15.52
CA GLY A 489 1.74 23.52 -15.55
C GLY A 489 2.24 23.94 -14.16
N TYR A 490 2.14 23.07 -13.16
CA TYR A 490 2.69 23.31 -11.82
C TYR A 490 4.01 22.56 -11.64
N VAL A 491 4.97 23.18 -10.96
CA VAL A 491 6.10 22.48 -10.37
C VAL A 491 5.63 21.89 -9.04
N LEU A 492 5.84 20.59 -8.83
CA LEU A 492 5.52 19.95 -7.54
C LEU A 492 6.77 19.90 -6.66
N LEU A 493 6.58 20.16 -5.37
CA LEU A 493 7.57 19.92 -4.32
C LEU A 493 6.96 18.97 -3.30
N MET A 494 7.63 17.83 -3.06
CA MET A 494 7.19 16.74 -2.21
C MET A 494 8.26 16.46 -1.18
N THR A 495 8.06 16.92 0.06
CA THR A 495 9.07 16.92 1.13
C THR A 495 8.87 15.79 2.13
N ASP A 496 9.94 15.06 2.46
CA ASP A 496 9.98 14.07 3.54
C ASP A 496 10.42 14.77 4.84
N TYR A 497 9.44 15.24 5.59
CA TYR A 497 9.62 15.95 6.86
C TYR A 497 9.91 14.99 8.02
N THR A 498 10.31 15.51 9.19
CA THR A 498 10.45 14.72 10.43
C THR A 498 9.20 13.90 10.71
N GLY A 499 9.36 12.59 10.89
CA GLY A 499 8.26 11.62 10.99
C GLY A 499 8.20 10.69 9.79
N SER A 500 8.82 11.07 8.65
CA SER A 500 8.87 10.21 7.45
C SER A 500 9.70 8.95 7.69
N THR A 501 9.37 7.88 6.97
CA THR A 501 10.06 6.59 7.00
C THR A 501 11.21 6.51 6.00
N GLY A 502 12.05 5.47 6.11
CA GLY A 502 13.18 5.28 5.21
C GLY A 502 14.45 6.06 5.58
N TYR A 503 14.46 6.81 6.69
CA TYR A 503 15.60 7.62 7.16
C TYR A 503 16.15 7.14 8.51
N GLY A 504 15.74 5.97 8.97
CA GLY A 504 16.02 5.40 10.28
C GLY A 504 14.85 5.57 11.27
N GLU A 505 14.80 4.67 12.25
CA GLU A 505 13.72 4.64 13.25
C GLU A 505 13.61 5.95 14.03
N LYS A 506 14.76 6.49 14.41
CA LYS A 506 14.82 7.77 15.16
C LYS A 506 14.19 8.92 14.37
N PHE A 507 14.39 9.03 13.06
CA PHE A 507 13.84 10.12 12.26
C PHE A 507 12.31 10.05 12.22
N ALA A 508 11.73 8.86 12.13
CA ALA A 508 10.30 8.66 12.21
C ALA A 508 9.75 8.98 13.63
N GLN A 509 10.46 8.57 14.67
CA GLN A 509 10.05 8.81 16.07
C GLN A 509 10.20 10.27 16.54
N ASP A 510 11.08 11.05 15.92
CA ASP A 510 11.35 12.43 16.30
C ASP A 510 10.13 13.39 16.14
N ILE A 511 9.06 12.92 15.53
CA ILE A 511 7.78 13.64 15.45
C ILE A 511 6.98 13.58 16.74
N GLN A 512 7.28 12.63 17.63
CA GLN A 512 6.57 12.47 18.90
C GLN A 512 6.63 13.74 19.73
N PHE A 513 5.49 14.21 20.22
CA PHE A 513 5.29 15.47 20.94
C PHE A 513 5.43 16.76 20.10
N ASP A 514 5.74 16.62 18.80
CA ASP A 514 5.79 17.74 17.86
C ASP A 514 5.07 17.37 16.53
N PRO A 515 3.77 16.99 16.61
CA PRO A 515 3.09 16.37 15.46
C PRO A 515 2.74 17.33 14.33
N LEU A 516 2.79 18.65 14.51
CA LEU A 516 2.39 19.59 13.46
C LEU A 516 3.43 20.68 13.20
N LYS A 517 3.97 21.30 14.24
CA LYS A 517 4.83 22.49 14.10
C LYS A 517 6.12 22.18 13.35
N GLY A 518 6.90 21.24 13.84
CA GLY A 518 8.19 20.92 13.23
C GLY A 518 8.09 20.43 11.78
N PRO A 519 7.22 19.47 11.45
CA PRO A 519 6.97 19.05 10.07
C PRO A 519 6.53 20.20 9.13
N ALA A 520 5.62 21.07 9.60
CA ALA A 520 5.16 22.21 8.80
C ALA A 520 6.27 23.24 8.56
N ASP A 521 7.09 23.53 9.58
CA ASP A 521 8.25 24.41 9.44
C ASP A 521 9.23 23.87 8.40
N GLU A 522 9.57 22.57 8.46
CA GLU A 522 10.47 21.90 7.50
C GLU A 522 9.93 21.92 6.06
N ILE A 523 8.62 21.76 5.86
CA ILE A 523 7.98 21.87 4.53
C ILE A 523 8.07 23.31 4.01
N ASN A 524 7.79 24.31 4.84
CA ASN A 524 7.87 25.73 4.46
C ASN A 524 9.31 26.16 4.14
N GLU A 525 10.29 25.64 4.89
CA GLU A 525 11.71 25.84 4.63
C GLU A 525 12.14 25.18 3.31
N ALA A 526 11.66 23.96 3.01
CA ALA A 526 11.90 23.28 1.74
C ALA A 526 11.34 24.08 0.55
N ALA A 527 10.13 24.63 0.68
CA ALA A 527 9.56 25.50 -0.36
C ALA A 527 10.40 26.77 -0.57
N THR A 528 10.85 27.40 0.51
CA THR A 528 11.73 28.59 0.46
C THR A 528 13.07 28.27 -0.19
N ASP A 529 13.68 27.14 0.15
CA ASP A 529 14.95 26.67 -0.43
C ASP A 529 14.79 26.37 -1.94
N ALA A 530 13.69 25.69 -2.34
CA ALA A 530 13.42 25.40 -3.74
C ALA A 530 13.24 26.67 -4.58
N ILE A 531 12.49 27.67 -4.09
CA ILE A 531 12.31 28.95 -4.75
C ILE A 531 13.65 29.67 -4.94
N LYS A 532 14.51 29.62 -3.95
CA LYS A 532 15.85 30.26 -4.02
C LYS A 532 16.76 29.57 -5.03
N ARG A 533 16.72 28.25 -5.11
CA ARG A 533 17.59 27.44 -5.99
C ARG A 533 17.15 27.43 -7.45
N PHE A 534 15.84 27.42 -7.69
CA PHE A 534 15.30 27.16 -9.02
C PHE A 534 14.59 28.39 -9.57
N SER A 535 15.27 29.11 -10.46
CA SER A 535 14.78 30.36 -11.06
C SER A 535 13.47 30.19 -11.84
N TYR A 536 13.12 28.99 -12.27
CA TYR A 536 11.87 28.70 -12.96
C TYR A 536 10.66 28.62 -12.02
N ILE A 537 10.84 28.60 -10.69
CA ILE A 537 9.73 28.64 -9.73
C ILE A 537 9.30 30.07 -9.47
N ASP A 538 8.00 30.34 -9.58
CA ASP A 538 7.41 31.61 -9.17
C ASP A 538 7.00 31.58 -7.70
N GLY A 539 7.87 32.11 -6.85
CA GLY A 539 7.64 32.16 -5.41
C GLY A 539 6.43 33.01 -4.96
N SER A 540 5.86 33.83 -5.86
CA SER A 540 4.64 34.60 -5.56
C SER A 540 3.35 33.78 -5.75
N ARG A 541 3.42 32.65 -6.44
CA ARG A 541 2.30 31.75 -6.77
C ARG A 541 2.52 30.36 -6.18
N GLN A 542 2.24 30.23 -4.89
CA GLN A 542 2.40 28.98 -4.15
C GLN A 542 1.08 28.47 -3.60
N ALA A 543 0.86 27.17 -3.66
CA ALA A 543 -0.20 26.47 -2.95
C ALA A 543 0.39 25.27 -2.18
N ALA A 544 -0.30 24.81 -1.15
CA ALA A 544 0.02 23.57 -0.45
C ALA A 544 -1.23 22.72 -0.27
N GLY A 545 -1.04 21.40 -0.18
CA GLY A 545 -2.14 20.49 0.06
C GLY A 545 -1.70 19.06 0.24
N GLY A 546 -2.53 18.25 0.90
CA GLY A 546 -2.24 16.86 1.11
C GLY A 546 -3.42 16.07 1.63
N GLY A 547 -3.22 14.77 1.79
CA GLY A 547 -4.25 13.87 2.29
C GLY A 547 -3.92 13.32 3.68
N SER A 548 -4.96 13.02 4.49
CA SER A 548 -4.78 12.47 5.83
C SER A 548 -3.93 13.40 6.70
N TYR A 549 -2.83 12.93 7.22
CA TYR A 549 -1.90 13.78 7.96
C TYR A 549 -1.40 14.97 7.11
N GLY A 550 -1.27 14.83 5.77
CA GLY A 550 -0.99 15.95 4.88
C GLY A 550 -2.11 17.00 4.86
N GLY A 551 -3.36 16.57 5.02
CA GLY A 551 -4.52 17.44 5.28
C GLY A 551 -4.42 18.14 6.64
N HIS A 552 -4.04 17.40 7.70
CA HIS A 552 -3.79 17.99 9.04
C HIS A 552 -2.76 19.13 8.97
N LEU A 553 -1.65 18.90 8.26
CA LEU A 553 -0.61 19.92 8.08
C LEU A 553 -1.12 21.11 7.24
N SER A 554 -1.96 20.87 6.23
CA SER A 554 -2.57 21.95 5.44
C SER A 554 -3.45 22.85 6.31
N VAL A 555 -4.27 22.26 7.19
CA VAL A 555 -5.09 23.02 8.15
C VAL A 555 -4.23 23.71 9.21
N TRP A 556 -3.15 23.06 9.66
CA TRP A 556 -2.18 23.71 10.56
C TRP A 556 -1.49 24.91 9.91
N MET A 557 -1.11 24.79 8.63
CA MET A 557 -0.51 25.89 7.87
C MET A 557 -1.48 27.05 7.66
N GLU A 558 -2.79 26.79 7.55
CA GLU A 558 -3.80 27.85 7.52
C GLU A 558 -3.73 28.72 8.79
N ALA A 559 -3.47 28.09 9.94
CA ALA A 559 -3.35 28.77 11.23
C ALA A 559 -2.00 29.46 11.45
N THR A 560 -0.94 29.10 10.71
CA THR A 560 0.45 29.42 11.13
C THR A 560 1.28 30.12 10.08
N THR A 561 0.85 30.15 8.80
CA THR A 561 1.60 30.80 7.73
C THR A 561 0.68 31.50 6.73
N SER A 562 1.22 32.50 6.03
CA SER A 562 0.56 33.20 4.93
C SER A 562 1.28 33.02 3.58
N HIS A 563 2.15 32.02 3.49
CA HIS A 563 2.97 31.80 2.27
C HIS A 563 2.14 31.38 1.06
N TYR A 564 1.03 30.68 1.29
CA TYR A 564 0.24 30.04 0.25
C TYR A 564 -0.95 30.90 -0.20
N LYS A 565 -1.24 30.90 -1.49
CA LYS A 565 -2.42 31.57 -2.08
C LYS A 565 -3.70 30.77 -1.88
N CYS A 566 -3.60 29.45 -1.76
CA CYS A 566 -4.67 28.56 -1.39
C CYS A 566 -4.11 27.24 -0.80
N LEU A 567 -4.97 26.54 -0.07
CA LEU A 567 -4.68 25.26 0.56
C LEU A 567 -5.69 24.20 0.12
N ILE A 568 -5.28 22.94 0.24
CA ILE A 568 -6.14 21.78 -0.01
C ILE A 568 -6.04 20.83 1.19
N ASP A 569 -7.16 20.60 1.82
CA ASP A 569 -7.36 19.64 2.90
C ASP A 569 -8.17 18.43 2.40
N HIS A 570 -7.51 17.28 2.23
CA HIS A 570 -8.19 16.02 1.96
C HIS A 570 -8.13 15.13 3.18
N ALA A 571 -9.30 14.76 3.72
CA ALA A 571 -9.43 13.87 4.87
C ALA A 571 -8.52 14.30 6.05
N GLY A 572 -8.42 15.60 6.27
CA GLY A 572 -7.63 16.17 7.36
C GLY A 572 -8.47 16.50 8.60
N MET A 573 -7.83 17.06 9.60
CA MET A 573 -8.49 17.48 10.84
C MET A 573 -8.08 18.89 11.23
N ILE A 574 -9.05 19.64 11.75
CA ILE A 574 -8.82 20.92 12.42
C ILE A 574 -8.68 20.73 13.94
N ASN A 575 -9.33 19.70 14.49
CA ASN A 575 -9.42 19.46 15.93
C ASN A 575 -8.98 18.05 16.29
N SER A 576 -7.78 17.93 16.84
CA SER A 576 -7.20 16.64 17.23
C SER A 576 -7.97 15.93 18.35
N GLU A 577 -8.67 16.65 19.20
CA GLU A 577 -9.49 16.06 20.28
C GLU A 577 -10.75 15.39 19.71
N THR A 578 -11.43 16.04 18.76
CA THR A 578 -12.57 15.44 18.06
C THR A 578 -12.16 14.25 17.21
N GLN A 579 -11.02 14.34 16.49
CA GLN A 579 -10.50 13.23 15.73
C GLN A 579 -10.15 12.04 16.62
N TRP A 580 -9.52 12.26 17.77
CA TRP A 580 -9.26 11.23 18.77
C TRP A 580 -10.56 10.51 19.19
N GLY A 581 -11.62 11.29 19.55
CA GLY A 581 -12.87 10.73 20.06
C GLY A 581 -13.76 10.02 19.04
N THR A 582 -13.47 10.19 17.74
CA THR A 582 -14.33 9.66 16.66
C THR A 582 -13.60 8.72 15.68
N SER A 583 -12.27 8.58 15.78
CA SER A 583 -11.47 7.69 14.93
C SER A 583 -11.63 6.22 15.31
N ASP A 584 -11.35 5.35 14.37
CA ASP A 584 -11.20 3.91 14.57
C ASP A 584 -9.89 3.54 15.30
N PHE A 585 -8.97 4.51 15.46
CA PHE A 585 -7.62 4.31 16.01
C PHE A 585 -7.23 5.48 16.91
N ILE A 586 -7.37 5.30 18.23
CA ILE A 586 -7.27 6.39 19.20
C ILE A 586 -5.95 6.38 20.00
N TYR A 587 -5.48 5.22 20.45
CA TYR A 587 -4.35 5.14 21.39
C TYR A 587 -3.05 5.69 20.82
N ASN A 588 -2.75 5.47 19.57
CA ASN A 588 -1.58 6.05 18.91
C ASN A 588 -1.55 7.59 18.99
N ARG A 589 -2.74 8.24 19.01
CA ARG A 589 -2.83 9.69 19.20
C ARG A 589 -2.41 10.10 20.62
N GLU A 590 -2.68 9.25 21.59
CA GLU A 590 -2.22 9.48 22.97
C GLU A 590 -0.71 9.34 23.10
N GLU A 591 -0.12 8.31 22.47
CA GLU A 591 1.34 8.14 22.43
C GLU A 591 2.02 9.32 21.71
N MET A 592 1.47 9.77 20.59
CA MET A 592 1.95 10.92 19.84
C MET A 592 1.96 12.21 20.68
N ASN A 593 0.93 12.40 21.49
CA ASN A 593 0.71 13.66 22.26
C ASN A 593 1.07 13.55 23.75
N GLY A 594 1.57 12.40 24.21
CA GLY A 594 1.99 12.21 25.62
C GLY A 594 0.86 11.93 26.59
N GLY A 595 -0.24 11.38 26.11
CA GLY A 595 -1.40 10.91 26.89
C GLY A 595 -2.73 11.39 26.33
N PRO A 596 -3.84 11.01 26.97
CA PRO A 596 -5.18 11.32 26.50
C PRO A 596 -5.49 12.83 26.53
N PRO A 597 -6.50 13.31 25.73
CA PRO A 597 -6.82 14.74 25.60
C PRO A 597 -7.07 15.46 26.91
N TRP A 598 -7.71 14.82 27.88
CA TRP A 598 -8.00 15.45 29.17
C TRP A 598 -6.75 15.77 30.02
N LYS A 599 -5.60 15.17 29.72
CA LYS A 599 -4.31 15.57 30.36
C LYS A 599 -3.80 16.91 29.83
N GLN A 600 -4.32 17.38 28.70
CA GLN A 600 -3.97 18.68 28.11
C GLN A 600 -2.46 18.93 28.09
N THR A 601 -1.69 17.97 27.57
CA THR A 601 -0.24 18.10 27.39
C THR A 601 0.07 19.30 26.47
N LYS A 602 1.33 19.68 26.40
CA LYS A 602 1.77 20.79 25.56
C LYS A 602 1.35 20.59 24.08
N SER A 603 1.49 19.36 23.57
CA SER A 603 1.10 19.03 22.21
C SER A 603 -0.40 19.24 21.95
N TRP A 604 -1.30 18.75 22.84
CA TRP A 604 -2.74 18.99 22.72
C TRP A 604 -3.12 20.47 22.76
N LYS A 605 -2.41 21.29 23.54
CA LYS A 605 -2.70 22.72 23.69
C LYS A 605 -2.14 23.56 22.55
N GLU A 606 -0.89 23.32 22.16
CA GLU A 606 -0.16 24.22 21.27
C GLU A 606 -0.18 23.79 19.81
N GLN A 607 -0.54 22.51 19.54
CA GLN A 607 -0.56 21.95 18.17
C GLN A 607 -1.94 21.38 17.83
N ASN A 608 -2.97 22.20 17.98
CA ASN A 608 -4.34 21.90 17.61
C ASN A 608 -4.91 23.11 16.84
N ALA A 609 -5.10 22.98 15.53
CA ALA A 609 -5.35 24.09 14.63
C ALA A 609 -6.59 24.91 14.97
N ILE A 610 -7.64 24.29 15.50
CA ILE A 610 -8.87 25.00 15.90
C ILE A 610 -8.62 26.09 16.95
N ARG A 611 -7.61 25.94 17.79
CA ARG A 611 -7.26 26.94 18.82
C ARG A 611 -6.67 28.21 18.25
N PHE A 612 -6.30 28.20 16.98
CA PHE A 612 -5.72 29.32 16.22
C PHE A 612 -6.61 29.75 15.06
N ALA A 613 -7.89 29.34 15.05
CA ALA A 613 -8.84 29.59 13.97
C ALA A 613 -9.01 31.08 13.64
N GLU A 614 -8.80 32.00 14.61
CA GLU A 614 -8.84 33.45 14.37
C GLU A 614 -7.80 33.93 13.35
N GLN A 615 -6.77 33.13 13.05
CA GLN A 615 -5.71 33.43 12.10
C GLN A 615 -6.03 32.95 10.68
N PHE A 616 -7.11 32.19 10.48
CA PHE A 616 -7.49 31.63 9.19
C PHE A 616 -7.82 32.73 8.18
N LYS A 617 -7.15 32.71 7.02
CA LYS A 617 -7.28 33.74 5.95
C LYS A 617 -7.12 33.15 4.55
N THR A 618 -6.45 32.01 4.41
CA THR A 618 -6.08 31.42 3.13
C THR A 618 -7.24 30.60 2.56
N PRO A 619 -7.68 30.84 1.32
CA PRO A 619 -8.72 30.03 0.69
C PRO A 619 -8.42 28.53 0.76
N MET A 620 -9.39 27.72 1.19
CA MET A 620 -9.19 26.27 1.40
C MET A 620 -10.24 25.42 0.67
N LEU A 621 -9.77 24.41 -0.08
CA LEU A 621 -10.59 23.31 -0.59
C LEU A 621 -10.55 22.17 0.41
N VAL A 622 -11.71 21.76 0.93
CA VAL A 622 -11.87 20.62 1.85
C VAL A 622 -12.56 19.49 1.09
N THR A 623 -11.98 18.31 1.11
CA THR A 623 -12.53 17.12 0.45
C THR A 623 -12.52 15.90 1.40
N GLN A 624 -13.61 15.12 1.45
CA GLN A 624 -13.82 14.09 2.45
C GLN A 624 -14.68 12.94 1.94
N GLY A 625 -14.29 11.69 2.22
CA GLY A 625 -15.17 10.53 2.10
C GLY A 625 -16.05 10.38 3.33
N GLU A 626 -17.35 10.08 3.14
CA GLU A 626 -18.29 9.94 4.27
C GLU A 626 -18.09 8.65 5.05
N LEU A 627 -17.57 7.61 4.38
CA LEU A 627 -17.24 6.31 4.98
C LEU A 627 -15.84 6.27 5.58
N ASP A 628 -15.19 7.42 5.73
CA ASP A 628 -13.90 7.52 6.39
C ASP A 628 -14.05 7.42 7.92
N TYR A 629 -13.58 6.33 8.50
CA TYR A 629 -13.56 6.14 9.96
C TYR A 629 -12.17 6.32 10.57
N ARG A 630 -11.15 6.56 9.76
CA ARG A 630 -9.81 6.93 10.19
C ARG A 630 -9.72 8.42 10.57
N VAL A 631 -10.23 9.28 9.72
CA VAL A 631 -10.45 10.71 9.95
C VAL A 631 -11.90 11.02 9.60
N PRO A 632 -12.84 10.80 10.55
CA PRO A 632 -14.27 10.85 10.24
C PRO A 632 -14.76 12.19 9.72
N VAL A 633 -15.83 12.15 8.94
CA VAL A 633 -16.41 13.30 8.21
C VAL A 633 -16.71 14.53 9.08
N ASN A 634 -16.94 14.35 10.38
CA ASN A 634 -17.11 15.45 11.32
C ASN A 634 -15.89 16.39 11.37
N ASN A 635 -14.67 15.90 11.10
CA ASN A 635 -13.47 16.76 11.02
C ASN A 635 -13.54 17.75 9.86
N ALA A 636 -13.98 17.29 8.68
CA ALA A 636 -14.21 18.18 7.53
C ALA A 636 -15.35 19.18 7.80
N LEU A 637 -16.43 18.74 8.50
CA LEU A 637 -17.53 19.61 8.87
C LEU A 637 -17.10 20.68 9.89
N GLU A 638 -16.23 20.37 10.84
CA GLU A 638 -15.64 21.35 11.75
C GLU A 638 -14.77 22.36 11.00
N THR A 639 -13.88 21.89 10.09
CA THR A 639 -13.06 22.76 9.24
C THR A 639 -13.95 23.69 8.45
N TRP A 640 -15.00 23.17 7.80
CA TRP A 640 -15.97 23.95 7.02
C TRP A 640 -16.70 25.00 7.86
N ALA A 641 -17.14 24.62 9.06
CA ALA A 641 -17.82 25.56 9.97
C ALA A 641 -16.91 26.73 10.36
N VAL A 642 -15.63 26.46 10.65
CA VAL A 642 -14.65 27.49 10.98
C VAL A 642 -14.36 28.40 9.80
N LEU A 643 -14.12 27.87 8.60
CA LEU A 643 -13.90 28.68 7.40
C LEU A 643 -15.07 29.64 7.16
N ASN A 644 -16.32 29.17 7.27
CA ASN A 644 -17.49 30.01 7.10
C ASN A 644 -17.61 31.06 8.23
N ARG A 645 -17.38 30.67 9.48
CA ARG A 645 -17.42 31.59 10.62
C ARG A 645 -16.39 32.71 10.49
N MET A 646 -15.21 32.39 9.97
CA MET A 646 -14.12 33.34 9.73
C MET A 646 -14.25 34.08 8.40
N LYS A 647 -15.26 33.76 7.58
CA LYS A 647 -15.47 34.31 6.22
C LYS A 647 -14.30 34.05 5.27
N VAL A 648 -13.59 32.95 5.49
CA VAL A 648 -12.53 32.49 4.59
C VAL A 648 -13.15 31.84 3.35
N PRO A 649 -12.73 32.20 2.14
CA PRO A 649 -13.23 31.54 0.94
C PRO A 649 -12.91 30.06 0.96
N GLY A 650 -13.92 29.22 0.86
CA GLY A 650 -13.75 27.77 0.93
C GLY A 650 -14.65 27.03 -0.04
N LYS A 651 -14.38 25.75 -0.22
CA LYS A 651 -15.24 24.78 -0.89
C LYS A 651 -15.16 23.46 -0.15
N LEU A 652 -16.31 22.89 0.20
CA LEU A 652 -16.40 21.54 0.78
C LEU A 652 -16.96 20.58 -0.27
N ILE A 653 -16.30 19.43 -0.42
CA ILE A 653 -16.77 18.32 -1.25
C ILE A 653 -16.81 17.07 -0.37
N VAL A 654 -17.98 16.47 -0.22
CA VAL A 654 -18.18 15.20 0.48
C VAL A 654 -18.56 14.13 -0.54
N PHE A 655 -17.89 12.99 -0.47
CA PHE A 655 -18.13 11.81 -1.31
C PHE A 655 -18.87 10.76 -0.48
N PRO A 656 -20.18 10.56 -0.69
CA PRO A 656 -21.00 9.71 0.21
C PRO A 656 -20.61 8.24 0.24
N GLU A 657 -20.00 7.74 -0.83
CA GLU A 657 -19.66 6.33 -0.99
C GLU A 657 -18.15 6.06 -0.99
N GLU A 658 -17.34 7.06 -0.64
CA GLU A 658 -15.91 6.93 -0.53
C GLU A 658 -15.45 6.89 0.93
N ASN A 659 -14.31 6.22 1.14
CA ASN A 659 -13.69 6.09 2.45
C ASN A 659 -12.58 7.15 2.64
N HIS A 660 -11.53 6.82 3.41
CA HIS A 660 -10.35 7.68 3.60
C HIS A 660 -9.60 7.99 2.30
N TRP A 661 -9.89 7.22 1.24
CA TRP A 661 -9.33 7.37 -0.09
C TRP A 661 -10.46 7.54 -1.11
N ILE A 662 -10.21 8.33 -2.16
CA ILE A 662 -11.13 8.43 -3.30
C ILE A 662 -10.69 7.36 -4.31
N LEU A 663 -11.48 6.28 -4.44
CA LEU A 663 -11.09 5.07 -5.18
C LEU A 663 -11.95 4.79 -6.42
N LYS A 664 -13.18 5.30 -6.46
CA LYS A 664 -14.06 5.13 -7.63
C LYS A 664 -13.60 6.04 -8.77
N ALA A 665 -13.69 5.55 -9.99
CA ALA A 665 -13.15 6.21 -11.19
C ALA A 665 -13.71 7.61 -11.40
N GLU A 666 -15.03 7.76 -11.35
CA GLU A 666 -15.72 9.04 -11.56
C GLU A 666 -15.47 10.02 -10.41
N ASP A 667 -15.46 9.54 -9.17
CA ASP A 667 -15.15 10.36 -8.00
C ASP A 667 -13.69 10.85 -8.04
N SER A 668 -12.76 9.97 -8.42
CA SER A 668 -11.35 10.31 -8.62
C SER A 668 -11.21 11.38 -9.72
N ARG A 669 -11.86 11.20 -10.88
CA ARG A 669 -11.84 12.17 -11.98
C ARG A 669 -12.40 13.52 -11.54
N PHE A 670 -13.50 13.51 -10.83
CA PHE A 670 -14.12 14.72 -10.29
C PHE A 670 -13.19 15.41 -9.28
N TRP A 671 -12.57 14.65 -8.38
CA TRP A 671 -11.62 15.17 -7.40
C TRP A 671 -10.44 15.88 -8.06
N TYR A 672 -9.78 15.27 -9.05
CA TYR A 672 -8.67 15.91 -9.79
C TYR A 672 -9.12 17.17 -10.52
N LYS A 673 -10.29 17.14 -11.16
CA LYS A 673 -10.88 18.33 -11.81
C LYS A 673 -11.06 19.48 -10.82
N GLU A 674 -11.59 19.20 -9.64
CA GLU A 674 -11.83 20.20 -8.61
C GLU A 674 -10.53 20.76 -8.00
N VAL A 675 -9.54 19.90 -7.78
CA VAL A 675 -8.19 20.31 -7.34
C VAL A 675 -7.55 21.23 -8.38
N HIS A 676 -7.57 20.86 -9.66
CA HIS A 676 -7.01 21.69 -10.72
C HIS A 676 -7.75 23.03 -10.87
N ALA A 677 -9.07 23.03 -10.77
CA ALA A 677 -9.88 24.25 -10.82
C ALA A 677 -9.57 25.18 -9.63
N TRP A 678 -9.37 24.60 -8.43
CA TRP A 678 -9.02 25.35 -7.22
C TRP A 678 -7.63 25.99 -7.35
N LEU A 679 -6.63 25.22 -7.74
CA LEU A 679 -5.27 25.73 -7.98
C LEU A 679 -5.27 26.80 -9.06
N ALA A 680 -5.96 26.58 -10.19
CA ALA A 680 -6.04 27.55 -11.27
C ALA A 680 -6.69 28.87 -10.86
N LYS A 681 -7.68 28.83 -9.97
CA LYS A 681 -8.36 30.03 -9.46
C LYS A 681 -7.42 30.95 -8.68
N TYR A 682 -6.47 30.41 -7.95
CA TYR A 682 -5.62 31.18 -7.03
C TYR A 682 -4.16 31.33 -7.48
N LEU A 683 -3.70 30.50 -8.43
CA LEU A 683 -2.32 30.51 -8.91
C LEU A 683 -2.14 31.06 -10.32
N LYS A 684 -3.21 31.49 -10.99
CA LYS A 684 -3.14 32.13 -12.32
C LYS A 684 -2.66 33.55 -12.26
#